data_8c0f1e86db65f2b9bc11ad27045a9dde
#
_entry.id   8c0f1e86db65f2b9bc11ad27045a9dde
#
_cell.length_a   1.000
_cell.length_b   1.000
_cell.length_c   1.000
_cell.angle_alpha   90.00
_cell.angle_beta   90.00
_cell.angle_gamma   90.00
#
_symmetry.space_group_name_H-M   'P 1'
#
loop_
_entity.id
_entity.type
_entity.pdbx_description
1 polymer ?
#
loop_
_entity_poly.entity_id
_entity_poly.type
_entity_poly.pdbx_seq_one_letter_code
_entity_poly.pdbx_strand_id
1 'polypeptide(L)'
;MEINKVYSGFRLDRIERIDEINGTAYEMKHEKSGARLIYIDSPDSNKVFNIAFRTTPHNSTGVAHIMEHSVLCGSRKFPLKEPFVELVKGSLNTFLNAMTYPDKTMYPVASKNDKDFHNLMDVYLDAVFYPRVREDAEIVMQEGWHYELENADDELTYKGVVFNEMKGVYSSPDSVLERQMMRELFPDTTYGVDSGGDPDYITDLTYEEFQEFYRVHYHPSNSYIFLYGDMNIEEQLAFLNDEYLSHFDAIDVHTEVALQAPFTEGKVVSYPYSVGSEEPTDNRTLHSFAYVLPDVTPEHSLAFEVLTHALLTSPAAPLKQALVKAGIGSDISGYYLDSIRQPMWTVQATGSNLDKQADLQRIVESTLQELCDKGLDKELLEASLNSIEFALRESDFGGRPIGLAYIIRMMDNWLYDNDPLELLHYEEALANIRKGLAGTYFEDLIRHSILNNNHKVLVSIYPERGLQERKDAEVKEHLATVKANMTSEEIEAIVEQTKRLKIRQETPDSDEALASIPLLELSDLNPNIEAVERRESKIGNTTVHFVPTFTKGINYVGLYFKLNCLTEEELFYADILSDILGRIDTSERGYEALAKDINMNLGGLSSDITAISKDGKRDEFTPLMIVRAKALHSKLPDLCRLINEVVQKADYSDDQRLTELVQESKAIWDNEAFRRGNSIVSQRVMAQVSAVGKFRDNGNLGYYQKISELASNPAALPLLPEKLAEVARKIFRANNVDIMFVGEEGELEAFENLMKPFVETWDTTELSDDVLQITRLSGNDGIVTAGKVQYVAQGGNFIDHGFKHVGPMSVLETILRYEYLWIRIRVQGGAYGAFANFYDDGNMIFCSYRDPNLLETLDVYKELPQYLRDFTLTDREMRKYIIGTMSSLDLPMTPALRGPRAMGMYFSGAKLEDKVEFRKQVIACKPEDIVALADVVEPVLNDNHICTMGNEQKIKDAGKVFDNIVSLG
;
A
#
# COMPACT_ATOMS: atom_id res chain seq x y z
N MET A 1 -34.46 0.43 17.04
CA MET A 1 -34.03 -0.45 18.15
C MET A 1 -34.09 0.30 19.48
N GLU A 2 -34.23 -0.38 20.64
CA GLU A 2 -34.38 0.24 21.98
C GLU A 2 -33.28 -0.33 22.92
N ILE A 3 -32.65 0.54 23.72
CA ILE A 3 -31.59 0.17 24.68
C ILE A 3 -32.15 -0.84 25.71
N ASN A 4 -31.32 -1.78 26.15
CA ASN A 4 -31.62 -2.90 27.03
C ASN A 4 -32.62 -3.94 26.48
N LYS A 5 -32.98 -3.89 25.19
CA LYS A 5 -33.72 -4.98 24.53
C LYS A 5 -32.76 -5.94 23.81
N VAL A 6 -33.22 -7.18 23.71
CA VAL A 6 -32.50 -8.25 23.03
C VAL A 6 -33.09 -8.46 21.62
N TYR A 7 -32.21 -8.48 20.62
CA TYR A 7 -32.51 -8.70 19.21
C TYR A 7 -31.69 -9.90 18.72
N SER A 8 -32.35 -11.01 18.44
CA SER A 8 -31.66 -12.25 18.02
C SER A 8 -30.45 -12.62 18.87
N GLY A 9 -30.63 -12.62 20.21
CA GLY A 9 -29.56 -12.93 21.16
C GLY A 9 -28.60 -11.79 21.51
N PHE A 10 -28.66 -10.66 20.81
CA PHE A 10 -27.85 -9.48 21.09
C PHE A 10 -28.60 -8.47 21.94
N ARG A 11 -28.07 -8.16 23.11
CA ARG A 11 -28.57 -7.06 23.95
C ARG A 11 -27.98 -5.76 23.44
N LEU A 12 -28.84 -4.76 23.16
CA LEU A 12 -28.42 -3.41 22.80
C LEU A 12 -28.06 -2.61 24.05
N ASP A 13 -26.78 -2.26 24.19
CA ASP A 13 -26.25 -1.57 25.36
C ASP A 13 -26.21 -0.03 25.16
N ARG A 14 -25.93 0.45 23.94
CA ARG A 14 -25.74 1.88 23.63
C ARG A 14 -26.25 2.22 22.23
N ILE A 15 -26.81 3.43 22.08
CA ILE A 15 -27.07 4.08 20.79
C ILE A 15 -26.43 5.45 20.84
N GLU A 16 -25.62 5.79 19.85
CA GLU A 16 -24.95 7.08 19.78
C GLU A 16 -24.87 7.62 18.36
N ARG A 17 -25.23 8.89 18.19
CA ARG A 17 -25.05 9.62 16.95
C ARG A 17 -23.62 10.16 16.88
N ILE A 18 -22.93 9.89 15.77
CA ILE A 18 -21.58 10.37 15.46
C ILE A 18 -21.68 11.29 14.25
N ASP A 19 -21.72 12.59 14.52
CA ASP A 19 -21.95 13.58 13.46
C ASP A 19 -20.76 13.70 12.51
N GLU A 20 -19.55 13.50 13.00
CA GLU A 20 -18.29 13.54 12.23
C GLU A 20 -18.28 12.55 11.05
N ILE A 21 -18.92 11.40 11.23
CA ILE A 21 -19.00 10.37 10.18
C ILE A 21 -20.39 10.22 9.58
N ASN A 22 -21.33 11.09 9.95
CA ASN A 22 -22.75 11.01 9.57
C ASN A 22 -23.36 9.62 9.81
N GLY A 23 -23.04 9.00 10.94
CA GLY A 23 -23.47 7.65 11.30
C GLY A 23 -24.12 7.58 12.67
N THR A 24 -24.89 6.51 12.92
CA THR A 24 -25.41 6.16 14.26
C THR A 24 -24.84 4.81 14.66
N ALA A 25 -24.13 4.78 15.77
CA ALA A 25 -23.54 3.56 16.31
C ALA A 25 -24.52 2.85 17.25
N TYR A 26 -24.60 1.54 17.13
CA TYR A 26 -25.33 0.62 17.99
C TYR A 26 -24.34 -0.36 18.57
N GLU A 27 -24.07 -0.25 19.88
CA GLU A 27 -23.17 -1.17 20.60
C GLU A 27 -23.99 -2.28 21.25
N MET A 28 -23.61 -3.53 20.96
CA MET A 28 -24.36 -4.71 21.36
C MET A 28 -23.44 -5.81 21.91
N LYS A 29 -24.02 -6.66 22.77
CA LYS A 29 -23.34 -7.87 23.27
C LYS A 29 -24.23 -9.09 23.10
N HIS A 30 -23.69 -10.13 22.51
CA HIS A 30 -24.40 -11.42 22.41
C HIS A 30 -24.42 -12.14 23.77
N GLU A 31 -25.62 -12.35 24.34
CA GLU A 31 -25.77 -12.79 25.73
C GLU A 31 -25.21 -14.19 26.00
N LYS A 32 -25.36 -15.11 25.04
CA LYS A 32 -24.92 -16.49 25.20
C LYS A 32 -23.40 -16.65 25.01
N SER A 33 -22.85 -16.11 23.94
CA SER A 33 -21.43 -16.34 23.57
C SER A 33 -20.48 -15.28 24.11
N GLY A 34 -21.01 -14.12 24.55
CA GLY A 34 -20.21 -12.98 25.00
C GLY A 34 -19.58 -12.16 23.88
N ALA A 35 -19.88 -12.45 22.61
CA ALA A 35 -19.36 -11.69 21.46
C ALA A 35 -19.77 -10.22 21.53
N ARG A 36 -18.84 -9.31 21.22
CA ARG A 36 -19.07 -7.87 21.15
C ARG A 36 -19.39 -7.50 19.70
N LEU A 37 -20.36 -6.60 19.50
CA LEU A 37 -20.73 -6.12 18.17
C LEU A 37 -20.97 -4.61 18.19
N ILE A 38 -20.44 -3.92 17.19
CA ILE A 38 -20.82 -2.54 16.87
C ILE A 38 -21.33 -2.48 15.44
N TYR A 39 -22.51 -1.87 15.29
CA TYR A 39 -23.06 -1.52 13.99
C TYR A 39 -23.09 0.00 13.84
N ILE A 40 -22.52 0.51 12.75
CA ILE A 40 -22.64 1.92 12.36
C ILE A 40 -23.60 2.02 11.17
N ASP A 41 -24.80 2.50 11.43
CA ASP A 41 -25.81 2.83 10.44
C ASP A 41 -25.40 4.10 9.70
N SER A 42 -25.18 3.99 8.39
CA SER A 42 -24.75 5.06 7.50
C SER A 42 -25.41 4.88 6.13
N PRO A 43 -25.74 5.96 5.40
CA PRO A 43 -26.33 5.86 4.04
C PRO A 43 -25.34 5.38 2.97
N ASP A 44 -24.18 4.84 3.35
CA ASP A 44 -23.20 4.27 2.44
C ASP A 44 -23.61 2.86 2.00
N SER A 45 -23.76 2.69 0.69
CA SER A 45 -24.09 1.38 0.09
C SER A 45 -22.90 0.40 0.12
N ASN A 46 -21.67 0.87 0.35
CA ASN A 46 -20.48 0.03 0.44
C ASN A 46 -20.35 -0.56 1.86
N LYS A 47 -21.07 -1.66 2.08
CA LYS A 47 -21.17 -2.31 3.39
C LYS A 47 -19.85 -2.95 3.78
N VAL A 48 -19.52 -2.87 5.07
CA VAL A 48 -18.32 -3.49 5.63
C VAL A 48 -18.73 -4.42 6.77
N PHE A 49 -18.21 -5.63 6.74
CA PHE A 49 -18.17 -6.57 7.86
C PHE A 49 -16.72 -6.78 8.27
N ASN A 50 -16.46 -6.86 9.55
CA ASN A 50 -15.19 -7.32 10.09
C ASN A 50 -15.43 -8.18 11.32
N ILE A 51 -14.69 -9.27 11.44
CA ILE A 51 -14.50 -9.97 12.71
C ILE A 51 -13.02 -9.93 13.06
N ALA A 52 -12.70 -9.47 14.27
CA ALA A 52 -11.34 -9.43 14.76
C ALA A 52 -11.22 -10.22 16.07
N PHE A 53 -10.03 -10.73 16.33
CA PHE A 53 -9.68 -11.37 17.57
C PHE A 53 -8.46 -10.67 18.17
N ARG A 54 -8.42 -10.53 19.51
CA ARG A 54 -7.19 -10.15 20.19
C ARG A 54 -6.25 -11.36 20.13
N THR A 55 -5.10 -11.23 19.48
CA THR A 55 -4.11 -12.28 19.26
C THR A 55 -2.75 -11.82 19.79
N THR A 56 -2.30 -12.40 20.89
CA THR A 56 -1.11 -11.99 21.64
C THR A 56 -0.06 -13.09 21.65
N PRO A 57 0.79 -13.20 20.61
CA PRO A 57 1.85 -14.20 20.58
C PRO A 57 2.90 -13.95 21.68
N HIS A 58 3.55 -15.02 22.15
CA HIS A 58 4.58 -14.98 23.19
C HIS A 58 6.00 -15.19 22.66
N ASN A 59 6.12 -15.55 21.39
CA ASN A 59 7.38 -15.79 20.69
C ASN A 59 7.29 -15.34 19.24
N SER A 60 8.42 -15.35 18.54
CA SER A 60 8.51 -14.91 17.14
C SER A 60 8.29 -16.04 16.13
N THR A 61 7.55 -17.11 16.49
CA THR A 61 7.25 -18.22 15.56
C THR A 61 6.23 -17.85 14.48
N GLY A 62 5.63 -16.66 14.55
CA GLY A 62 4.62 -16.24 13.58
C GLY A 62 3.29 -17.00 13.70
N VAL A 63 3.01 -17.58 14.86
CA VAL A 63 1.80 -18.39 15.07
C VAL A 63 0.51 -17.64 14.72
N ALA A 64 0.44 -16.33 15.00
CA ALA A 64 -0.71 -15.49 14.68
C ALA A 64 -0.90 -15.33 13.16
N HIS A 65 0.17 -15.13 12.42
CA HIS A 65 0.18 -14.98 10.96
C HIS A 65 -0.09 -16.32 10.25
N ILE A 66 0.56 -17.40 10.69
CA ILE A 66 0.28 -18.74 10.17
C ILE A 66 -1.16 -19.15 10.46
N MET A 67 -1.73 -18.73 11.61
CA MET A 67 -3.14 -18.95 11.93
C MET A 67 -4.07 -18.18 11.00
N GLU A 68 -3.76 -16.91 10.70
CA GLU A 68 -4.51 -16.08 9.75
C GLU A 68 -4.66 -16.77 8.40
N HIS A 69 -3.54 -17.24 7.82
CA HIS A 69 -3.54 -18.00 6.56
C HIS A 69 -4.32 -19.30 6.70
N SER A 70 -4.03 -20.07 7.73
CA SER A 70 -4.51 -21.45 7.87
C SER A 70 -6.01 -21.56 8.10
N VAL A 71 -6.66 -20.64 8.81
CA VAL A 71 -8.13 -20.68 9.01
C VAL A 71 -8.88 -20.45 7.70
N LEU A 72 -8.28 -19.77 6.73
CA LEU A 72 -8.84 -19.54 5.40
C LEU A 72 -8.64 -20.72 4.43
N CYS A 73 -7.95 -21.80 4.87
CA CYS A 73 -7.69 -23.00 4.08
C CYS A 73 -8.74 -24.11 4.33
N GLY A 74 -10.02 -23.75 4.23
CA GLY A 74 -11.16 -24.66 4.36
C GLY A 74 -11.85 -24.65 5.71
N SER A 75 -13.15 -24.87 5.67
CA SER A 75 -14.01 -24.84 6.85
C SER A 75 -15.11 -25.89 6.78
N ARG A 76 -15.96 -25.95 7.81
CA ARG A 76 -17.06 -26.89 7.94
C ARG A 76 -18.03 -26.84 6.75
N LYS A 77 -18.52 -25.64 6.39
CA LYS A 77 -19.44 -25.40 5.26
C LYS A 77 -18.72 -25.42 3.91
N PHE A 78 -17.47 -24.97 3.90
CA PHE A 78 -16.68 -24.71 2.70
C PHE A 78 -15.40 -25.58 2.70
N PRO A 79 -15.50 -26.88 2.39
CA PRO A 79 -14.41 -27.84 2.56
C PRO A 79 -13.39 -27.85 1.41
N LEU A 80 -13.11 -26.66 0.82
CA LEU A 80 -12.09 -26.46 -0.19
C LEU A 80 -10.71 -26.30 0.42
N LYS A 81 -9.67 -26.38 -0.41
CA LYS A 81 -8.30 -26.05 0.02
C LYS A 81 -8.13 -24.55 0.25
N GLU A 82 -8.69 -23.72 -0.63
CA GLU A 82 -8.59 -22.27 -0.59
C GLU A 82 -9.96 -21.58 -0.84
N PRO A 83 -10.94 -21.66 0.10
CA PRO A 83 -12.24 -21.01 -0.06
C PRO A 83 -12.15 -19.52 -0.31
N PHE A 84 -11.14 -18.85 0.31
CA PHE A 84 -10.85 -17.44 0.12
C PHE A 84 -10.58 -17.11 -1.35
N VAL A 85 -9.68 -17.85 -2.00
CA VAL A 85 -9.33 -17.64 -3.40
C VAL A 85 -10.52 -17.93 -4.31
N GLU A 86 -11.29 -18.97 -4.03
CA GLU A 86 -12.50 -19.28 -4.81
C GLU A 86 -13.56 -18.19 -4.66
N LEU A 87 -13.70 -17.61 -3.48
CA LEU A 87 -14.63 -16.53 -3.22
C LEU A 87 -14.24 -15.24 -3.98
N VAL A 88 -12.97 -14.83 -3.93
CA VAL A 88 -12.45 -13.66 -4.67
C VAL A 88 -12.73 -13.76 -6.16
N LYS A 89 -12.60 -14.96 -6.74
CA LYS A 89 -12.83 -15.20 -8.17
C LYS A 89 -14.28 -14.94 -8.60
N GLY A 90 -15.24 -15.07 -7.69
CA GLY A 90 -16.68 -15.04 -8.01
C GLY A 90 -17.50 -14.05 -7.19
N SER A 91 -16.91 -13.04 -6.60
CA SER A 91 -17.53 -12.03 -5.75
C SER A 91 -17.47 -10.63 -6.38
N LEU A 92 -18.45 -9.77 -6.04
CA LEU A 92 -18.45 -8.32 -6.33
C LEU A 92 -17.87 -7.53 -5.16
N ASN A 93 -16.92 -8.12 -4.43
CA ASN A 93 -16.30 -7.47 -3.29
C ASN A 93 -15.62 -6.15 -3.71
N THR A 94 -15.72 -5.17 -2.84
CA THR A 94 -14.95 -3.92 -2.94
C THR A 94 -13.71 -3.97 -2.05
N PHE A 95 -13.69 -4.90 -1.10
CA PHE A 95 -12.53 -5.24 -0.28
C PHE A 95 -12.68 -6.65 0.29
N LEU A 96 -11.59 -7.40 0.29
CA LEU A 96 -11.52 -8.72 0.85
C LEU A 96 -10.06 -9.01 1.23
N ASN A 97 -9.79 -9.21 2.52
CA ASN A 97 -8.45 -9.48 3.03
C ASN A 97 -8.51 -10.11 4.43
N ALA A 98 -7.36 -10.54 4.93
CA ALA A 98 -7.10 -10.79 6.33
C ALA A 98 -5.84 -10.02 6.73
N MET A 99 -5.69 -9.65 7.99
CA MET A 99 -4.62 -8.77 8.45
C MET A 99 -4.18 -9.16 9.86
N THR A 100 -2.92 -9.55 9.99
CA THR A 100 -2.27 -9.79 11.28
C THR A 100 -1.49 -8.56 11.72
N TYR A 101 -1.84 -8.05 12.90
CA TYR A 101 -1.15 -6.98 13.64
C TYR A 101 -0.38 -7.58 14.83
N PRO A 102 0.41 -6.78 15.54
CA PRO A 102 1.15 -7.28 16.70
C PRO A 102 0.28 -7.86 17.83
N ASP A 103 -0.99 -7.46 17.94
CA ASP A 103 -1.89 -7.79 19.05
C ASP A 103 -3.31 -8.17 18.63
N LYS A 104 -3.61 -8.14 17.34
CA LYS A 104 -4.92 -8.48 16.77
C LYS A 104 -4.81 -9.11 15.39
N THR A 105 -5.78 -9.95 15.06
CA THR A 105 -5.98 -10.45 13.68
C THR A 105 -7.38 -10.08 13.23
N MET A 106 -7.50 -9.47 12.05
CA MET A 106 -8.74 -8.92 11.50
C MET A 106 -9.11 -9.60 10.19
N TYR A 107 -10.39 -9.83 9.99
CA TYR A 107 -10.96 -10.48 8.81
C TYR A 107 -12.05 -9.58 8.20
N PRO A 108 -11.66 -8.49 7.49
CA PRO A 108 -12.59 -7.55 6.90
C PRO A 108 -13.01 -7.94 5.49
N VAL A 109 -14.31 -7.74 5.20
CA VAL A 109 -14.88 -7.84 3.85
C VAL A 109 -15.80 -6.66 3.57
N ALA A 110 -15.94 -6.28 2.29
CA ALA A 110 -16.87 -5.25 1.88
C ALA A 110 -17.48 -5.53 0.52
N SER A 111 -18.75 -5.18 0.36
CA SER A 111 -19.47 -5.25 -0.92
C SER A 111 -20.62 -4.25 -0.97
N LYS A 112 -20.93 -3.76 -2.19
CA LYS A 112 -22.13 -2.96 -2.46
C LYS A 112 -23.37 -3.81 -2.71
N ASN A 113 -23.18 -5.10 -3.04
CA ASN A 113 -24.25 -6.04 -3.32
C ASN A 113 -24.65 -6.79 -2.04
N ASP A 114 -25.94 -6.77 -1.67
CA ASP A 114 -26.41 -7.37 -0.42
C ASP A 114 -26.21 -8.89 -0.35
N LYS A 115 -26.48 -9.58 -1.48
CA LYS A 115 -26.29 -11.04 -1.57
C LYS A 115 -24.82 -11.43 -1.46
N ASP A 116 -23.94 -10.68 -2.14
CA ASP A 116 -22.51 -10.88 -2.07
C ASP A 116 -21.96 -10.61 -0.68
N PHE A 117 -22.40 -9.51 -0.05
CA PHE A 117 -22.02 -9.15 1.31
C PHE A 117 -22.37 -10.27 2.32
N HIS A 118 -23.57 -10.84 2.20
CA HIS A 118 -24.00 -11.97 3.02
C HIS A 118 -23.13 -13.22 2.77
N ASN A 119 -22.81 -13.53 1.52
CA ASN A 119 -21.97 -14.65 1.13
C ASN A 119 -20.55 -14.51 1.72
N LEU A 120 -19.97 -13.31 1.63
CA LEU A 120 -18.67 -12.97 2.20
C LEU A 120 -18.64 -13.18 3.71
N MET A 121 -19.67 -12.69 4.41
CA MET A 121 -19.81 -12.90 5.87
C MET A 121 -19.87 -14.37 6.24
N ASP A 122 -20.68 -15.19 5.53
CA ASP A 122 -20.85 -16.61 5.83
C ASP A 122 -19.54 -17.38 5.69
N VAL A 123 -18.80 -17.14 4.60
CA VAL A 123 -17.51 -17.80 4.36
C VAL A 123 -16.50 -17.44 5.44
N TYR A 124 -16.39 -16.16 5.82
CA TYR A 124 -15.41 -15.71 6.81
C TYR A 124 -15.75 -16.17 8.24
N LEU A 125 -17.02 -16.15 8.60
CA LEU A 125 -17.46 -16.63 9.91
C LEU A 125 -17.25 -18.13 10.06
N ASP A 126 -17.55 -18.93 9.02
CA ASP A 126 -17.31 -20.38 9.08
C ASP A 126 -15.82 -20.71 9.10
N ALA A 127 -14.99 -19.92 8.39
CA ALA A 127 -13.54 -20.05 8.38
C ALA A 127 -12.93 -19.82 9.77
N VAL A 128 -13.32 -18.76 10.48
CA VAL A 128 -12.71 -18.42 11.77
C VAL A 128 -13.25 -19.29 12.92
N PHE A 129 -14.51 -19.75 12.86
CA PHE A 129 -15.11 -20.53 13.95
C PHE A 129 -15.05 -22.04 13.76
N TYR A 130 -14.96 -22.53 12.52
CA TYR A 130 -14.97 -23.96 12.19
C TYR A 130 -13.92 -24.34 11.12
N PRO A 131 -12.63 -23.90 11.29
CA PRO A 131 -11.60 -24.14 10.29
C PRO A 131 -11.17 -25.61 10.27
N ARG A 132 -10.84 -26.14 9.08
CA ARG A 132 -10.33 -27.50 8.90
C ARG A 132 -8.93 -27.71 9.46
N VAL A 133 -8.13 -26.67 9.58
CA VAL A 133 -6.76 -26.74 10.13
C VAL A 133 -6.69 -27.40 11.52
N ARG A 134 -7.78 -27.41 12.26
CA ARG A 134 -7.87 -28.12 13.56
C ARG A 134 -7.78 -29.64 13.45
N GLU A 135 -8.11 -30.20 12.30
CA GLU A 135 -8.15 -31.65 12.02
C GLU A 135 -7.11 -32.07 10.98
N ASP A 136 -6.52 -31.08 10.27
CA ASP A 136 -5.63 -31.31 9.13
C ASP A 136 -4.33 -30.52 9.29
N ALA A 137 -3.31 -31.21 9.85
CA ALA A 137 -1.99 -30.59 10.09
C ALA A 137 -1.23 -30.23 8.79
N GLU A 138 -1.59 -30.85 7.64
CA GLU A 138 -0.93 -30.53 6.37
C GLU A 138 -1.19 -29.09 5.93
N ILE A 139 -2.28 -28.46 6.41
CA ILE A 139 -2.54 -27.02 6.19
C ILE A 139 -1.45 -26.17 6.85
N VAL A 140 -1.09 -26.48 8.11
CA VAL A 140 0.00 -25.75 8.81
C VAL A 140 1.35 -25.99 8.15
N MET A 141 1.59 -27.20 7.65
CA MET A 141 2.82 -27.50 6.90
C MET A 141 2.92 -26.69 5.62
N GLN A 142 1.82 -26.52 4.90
CA GLN A 142 1.77 -25.71 3.67
C GLN A 142 1.92 -24.22 3.97
N GLU A 143 1.11 -23.68 4.88
CA GLU A 143 1.05 -22.25 5.15
C GLU A 143 2.19 -21.78 6.06
N GLY A 144 2.57 -22.56 7.06
CA GLY A 144 3.63 -22.22 8.01
C GLY A 144 5.01 -22.63 7.53
N TRP A 145 5.40 -23.84 7.90
CA TRP A 145 6.70 -24.41 7.51
C TRP A 145 6.71 -25.94 7.55
N HIS A 146 7.63 -26.56 6.79
CA HIS A 146 7.93 -27.98 6.83
C HIS A 146 9.35 -28.28 6.32
N TYR A 147 9.88 -29.46 6.65
CA TYR A 147 11.06 -30.01 5.97
C TYR A 147 10.66 -30.51 4.58
N GLU A 148 11.48 -30.19 3.57
CA GLU A 148 11.29 -30.66 2.21
C GLU A 148 12.46 -31.52 1.75
N LEU A 149 12.14 -32.72 1.22
CA LEU A 149 13.03 -33.62 0.48
C LEU A 149 12.28 -34.25 -0.70
N GLU A 150 12.75 -34.04 -1.92
CA GLU A 150 12.18 -34.74 -3.07
C GLU A 150 12.68 -36.19 -3.15
N ASN A 151 13.98 -36.42 -2.86
CA ASN A 151 14.60 -37.70 -2.79
C ASN A 151 15.45 -37.81 -1.52
N ALA A 152 15.70 -39.03 -1.08
CA ALA A 152 16.49 -39.27 0.13
C ALA A 152 17.92 -38.72 0.10
N ASP A 153 18.51 -38.58 -1.09
CA ASP A 153 19.87 -38.05 -1.25
C ASP A 153 19.95 -36.53 -1.38
N ASP A 154 18.82 -35.82 -1.56
CA ASP A 154 18.78 -34.37 -1.72
C ASP A 154 19.16 -33.63 -0.43
N GLU A 155 19.55 -32.37 -0.53
CA GLU A 155 19.74 -31.52 0.64
C GLU A 155 18.40 -31.24 1.33
N LEU A 156 18.37 -31.36 2.67
CA LEU A 156 17.20 -31.01 3.46
C LEU A 156 17.00 -29.50 3.43
N THR A 157 15.78 -29.03 3.18
CA THR A 157 15.42 -27.62 3.13
C THR A 157 14.19 -27.31 3.97
N TYR A 158 14.02 -26.04 4.34
CA TYR A 158 12.76 -25.52 4.90
C TYR A 158 11.91 -24.94 3.77
N LYS A 159 10.60 -25.17 3.85
CA LYS A 159 9.60 -24.60 2.94
C LYS A 159 8.31 -24.24 3.70
N GLY A 160 7.53 -23.31 3.16
CA GLY A 160 6.25 -22.87 3.69
C GLY A 160 5.91 -21.48 3.16
N VAL A 161 4.63 -21.14 3.04
CA VAL A 161 4.18 -19.87 2.49
C VAL A 161 4.65 -18.70 3.36
N VAL A 162 4.25 -18.69 4.64
CA VAL A 162 4.63 -17.63 5.60
C VAL A 162 6.14 -17.60 5.83
N PHE A 163 6.79 -18.75 5.92
CA PHE A 163 8.25 -18.81 6.06
C PHE A 163 8.97 -18.10 4.91
N ASN A 164 8.56 -18.35 3.67
CA ASN A 164 9.17 -17.70 2.51
C ASN A 164 8.81 -16.22 2.41
N GLU A 165 7.56 -15.86 2.74
CA GLU A 165 7.11 -14.47 2.80
C GLU A 165 7.98 -13.65 3.76
N MET A 166 8.15 -14.17 4.98
CA MET A 166 8.91 -13.47 6.01
C MET A 166 10.41 -13.38 5.69
N LYS A 167 10.99 -14.34 4.98
CA LYS A 167 12.33 -14.19 4.39
C LYS A 167 12.42 -12.97 3.48
N GLY A 168 11.40 -12.75 2.66
CA GLY A 168 11.30 -11.57 1.80
C GLY A 168 11.18 -10.27 2.60
N VAL A 169 10.37 -10.25 3.65
CA VAL A 169 10.20 -9.10 4.54
C VAL A 169 11.50 -8.72 5.24
N TYR A 170 12.22 -9.71 5.76
CA TYR A 170 13.52 -9.52 6.45
C TYR A 170 14.68 -9.14 5.51
N SER A 171 14.46 -9.13 4.21
CA SER A 171 15.42 -8.60 3.24
C SER A 171 15.40 -7.06 3.14
N SER A 172 14.38 -6.38 3.71
CA SER A 172 14.29 -4.91 3.74
C SER A 172 14.99 -4.34 4.97
N PRO A 173 15.92 -3.39 4.82
CA PRO A 173 16.56 -2.72 5.96
C PRO A 173 15.54 -2.04 6.89
N ASP A 174 14.53 -1.34 6.33
CA ASP A 174 13.50 -0.68 7.15
C ASP A 174 12.75 -1.68 8.03
N SER A 175 12.40 -2.86 7.47
CA SER A 175 11.74 -3.91 8.24
C SER A 175 12.62 -4.47 9.35
N VAL A 176 13.92 -4.59 9.11
CA VAL A 176 14.89 -5.00 10.14
C VAL A 176 14.97 -3.95 11.24
N LEU A 177 15.05 -2.66 10.87
CA LEU A 177 15.10 -1.55 11.84
C LEU A 177 13.88 -1.53 12.74
N GLU A 178 12.69 -1.61 12.14
CA GLU A 178 11.40 -1.57 12.86
C GLU A 178 11.29 -2.73 13.86
N ARG A 179 11.62 -3.96 13.45
CA ARG A 179 11.55 -5.14 14.31
C ARG A 179 12.55 -5.08 15.46
N GLN A 180 13.78 -4.65 15.20
CA GLN A 180 14.76 -4.46 16.28
C GLN A 180 14.32 -3.35 17.24
N MET A 181 13.73 -2.28 16.74
CA MET A 181 13.18 -1.20 17.55
C MET A 181 12.05 -1.69 18.47
N MET A 182 11.09 -2.44 17.93
CA MET A 182 9.98 -3.00 18.72
C MET A 182 10.50 -3.98 19.77
N ARG A 183 11.42 -4.87 19.42
CA ARG A 183 12.06 -5.83 20.35
C ARG A 183 12.75 -5.13 21.50
N GLU A 184 13.44 -4.03 21.24
CA GLU A 184 14.17 -3.29 22.26
C GLU A 184 13.28 -2.41 23.13
N LEU A 185 12.16 -1.86 22.59
CA LEU A 185 11.22 -1.03 23.34
C LEU A 185 10.29 -1.84 24.24
N PHE A 186 9.93 -3.07 23.81
CA PHE A 186 8.88 -3.88 24.43
C PHE A 186 9.35 -5.32 24.77
N PRO A 187 10.51 -5.52 25.41
CA PRO A 187 11.13 -6.84 25.57
C PRO A 187 10.29 -7.86 26.36
N ASP A 188 9.33 -7.39 27.20
CA ASP A 188 8.57 -8.22 28.11
C ASP A 188 7.11 -8.42 27.67
N THR A 189 6.72 -7.95 26.47
CA THR A 189 5.33 -7.98 26.01
C THR A 189 5.20 -8.57 24.60
N THR A 190 3.96 -8.77 24.11
CA THR A 190 3.69 -9.25 22.75
C THR A 190 4.32 -8.37 21.66
N TYR A 191 4.60 -7.08 21.95
CA TYR A 191 5.23 -6.18 20.97
C TYR A 191 6.74 -6.42 20.81
N GLY A 192 7.37 -7.12 21.77
CA GLY A 192 8.79 -7.51 21.70
C GLY A 192 9.07 -8.74 20.84
N VAL A 193 8.02 -9.41 20.35
CA VAL A 193 8.09 -10.55 19.43
C VAL A 193 7.50 -10.19 18.07
N ASP A 194 7.87 -10.93 17.03
CA ASP A 194 7.31 -10.71 15.70
C ASP A 194 6.05 -11.56 15.49
N SER A 195 4.88 -10.92 15.45
CA SER A 195 3.60 -11.60 15.19
C SER A 195 3.54 -12.19 13.79
N GLY A 196 4.23 -11.58 12.82
CA GLY A 196 4.38 -12.08 11.45
C GLY A 196 5.30 -13.30 11.37
N GLY A 197 6.22 -13.42 12.28
CA GLY A 197 7.22 -14.48 12.37
C GLY A 197 8.61 -14.07 11.89
N ASP A 198 9.59 -14.39 12.71
CA ASP A 198 10.99 -14.24 12.35
C ASP A 198 11.47 -15.54 11.70
N PRO A 199 12.03 -15.52 10.49
CA PRO A 199 12.51 -16.72 9.80
C PRO A 199 13.47 -17.59 10.62
N ASP A 200 14.21 -17.00 11.58
CA ASP A 200 15.11 -17.73 12.47
C ASP A 200 14.34 -18.50 13.57
N TYR A 201 13.03 -18.23 13.79
CA TYR A 201 12.18 -18.82 14.83
C TYR A 201 10.90 -19.49 14.30
N ILE A 202 10.45 -19.23 13.09
CA ILE A 202 9.22 -19.82 12.51
C ILE A 202 9.28 -21.35 12.57
N THR A 203 10.47 -21.92 12.35
CA THR A 203 10.71 -23.38 12.34
C THR A 203 10.64 -24.04 13.72
N ASP A 204 10.48 -23.26 14.78
CA ASP A 204 10.26 -23.77 16.15
C ASP A 204 8.77 -24.04 16.44
N LEU A 205 7.84 -23.52 15.60
CA LEU A 205 6.40 -23.70 15.80
C LEU A 205 6.00 -25.15 15.65
N THR A 206 5.37 -25.69 16.68
CA THR A 206 4.75 -27.03 16.66
C THR A 206 3.25 -26.95 16.37
N TYR A 207 2.68 -28.05 15.86
CA TYR A 207 1.23 -28.12 15.60
C TYR A 207 0.42 -28.04 16.90
N GLU A 208 0.93 -28.57 18.01
CA GLU A 208 0.31 -28.49 19.33
C GLU A 208 0.23 -27.05 19.83
N GLU A 209 1.28 -26.26 19.71
CA GLU A 209 1.29 -24.83 20.06
C GLU A 209 0.33 -24.03 19.16
N PHE A 210 0.31 -24.36 17.87
CA PHE A 210 -0.64 -23.77 16.92
C PHE A 210 -2.10 -24.06 17.33
N GLN A 211 -2.44 -25.30 17.67
CA GLN A 211 -3.79 -25.66 18.11
C GLN A 211 -4.18 -24.98 19.44
N GLU A 212 -3.24 -24.86 20.37
CA GLU A 212 -3.49 -24.17 21.63
C GLU A 212 -3.73 -22.67 21.40
N PHE A 213 -2.99 -22.05 20.49
CA PHE A 213 -3.19 -20.65 20.11
C PHE A 213 -4.61 -20.42 19.57
N TYR A 214 -5.08 -21.29 18.66
CA TYR A 214 -6.45 -21.24 18.17
C TYR A 214 -7.47 -21.36 19.31
N ARG A 215 -7.31 -22.34 20.19
CA ARG A 215 -8.21 -22.62 21.31
C ARG A 215 -8.36 -21.42 22.25
N VAL A 216 -7.27 -20.70 22.49
CA VAL A 216 -7.24 -19.54 23.38
C VAL A 216 -7.82 -18.29 22.73
N HIS A 217 -7.50 -18.03 21.45
CA HIS A 217 -7.78 -16.73 20.84
C HIS A 217 -9.02 -16.71 19.94
N TYR A 218 -9.37 -17.82 19.27
CA TYR A 218 -10.46 -17.85 18.26
C TYR A 218 -11.78 -18.33 18.86
N HIS A 219 -12.30 -17.53 19.79
CA HIS A 219 -13.59 -17.78 20.45
C HIS A 219 -14.46 -16.52 20.39
N PRO A 220 -15.81 -16.63 20.23
CA PRO A 220 -16.70 -15.47 20.20
C PRO A 220 -16.53 -14.51 21.38
N SER A 221 -16.23 -15.00 22.60
CA SER A 221 -15.97 -14.15 23.77
C SER A 221 -14.74 -13.24 23.63
N ASN A 222 -13.80 -13.59 22.72
CA ASN A 222 -12.60 -12.81 22.38
C ASN A 222 -12.78 -12.01 21.08
N SER A 223 -13.97 -12.07 20.45
CA SER A 223 -14.20 -11.43 19.15
C SER A 223 -14.72 -10.00 19.27
N TYR A 224 -14.43 -9.23 18.22
CA TYR A 224 -14.87 -7.86 17.98
C TYR A 224 -15.53 -7.84 16.61
N ILE A 225 -16.87 -7.84 16.56
CA ILE A 225 -17.65 -7.86 15.32
C ILE A 225 -18.06 -6.44 14.98
N PHE A 226 -17.86 -6.07 13.73
CA PHE A 226 -18.21 -4.75 13.22
C PHE A 226 -19.02 -4.85 11.94
N LEU A 227 -20.08 -4.06 11.88
CA LEU A 227 -20.94 -3.87 10.70
C LEU A 227 -21.05 -2.37 10.40
N TYR A 228 -21.00 -2.01 9.12
CA TYR A 228 -21.10 -0.62 8.67
C TYR A 228 -21.89 -0.55 7.36
N GLY A 229 -22.68 0.51 7.22
CA GLY A 229 -23.37 0.88 6.00
C GLY A 229 -24.89 0.69 6.04
N ASP A 230 -25.52 0.88 4.88
CA ASP A 230 -26.96 0.75 4.70
C ASP A 230 -27.36 -0.73 4.59
N MET A 231 -27.86 -1.31 5.66
CA MET A 231 -28.27 -2.71 5.70
C MET A 231 -29.46 -2.96 6.64
N ASN A 232 -30.17 -4.06 6.43
CA ASN A 232 -31.16 -4.56 7.40
C ASN A 232 -30.44 -5.25 8.56
N ILE A 233 -30.17 -4.51 9.64
CA ILE A 233 -29.39 -5.02 10.77
C ILE A 233 -30.09 -6.19 11.48
N GLU A 234 -31.42 -6.24 11.55
CA GLU A 234 -32.13 -7.33 12.23
C GLU A 234 -31.93 -8.69 11.53
N GLU A 235 -31.86 -8.69 10.19
CA GLU A 235 -31.51 -9.88 9.41
C GLU A 235 -30.06 -10.33 9.68
N GLN A 236 -29.12 -9.37 9.73
CA GLN A 236 -27.72 -9.70 10.02
C GLN A 236 -27.54 -10.26 11.44
N LEU A 237 -28.21 -9.68 12.43
CA LEU A 237 -28.16 -10.18 13.81
C LEU A 237 -28.76 -11.59 13.93
N ALA A 238 -29.89 -11.84 13.21
CA ALA A 238 -30.51 -13.17 13.18
C ALA A 238 -29.54 -14.19 12.56
N PHE A 239 -28.91 -13.85 11.44
CA PHE A 239 -27.93 -14.70 10.77
C PHE A 239 -26.73 -15.02 11.69
N LEU A 240 -26.12 -13.99 12.30
CA LEU A 240 -24.99 -14.19 13.23
C LEU A 240 -25.36 -15.07 14.43
N ASN A 241 -26.55 -14.89 15.00
CA ASN A 241 -27.02 -15.73 16.09
C ASN A 241 -27.30 -17.17 15.66
N ASP A 242 -28.15 -17.34 14.62
CA ASP A 242 -28.72 -18.65 14.28
C ASP A 242 -27.67 -19.60 13.68
N GLU A 243 -26.78 -19.06 12.84
CA GLU A 243 -25.78 -19.88 12.14
C GLU A 243 -24.49 -20.08 12.95
N TYR A 244 -24.15 -19.16 13.85
CA TYR A 244 -22.84 -19.17 14.51
C TYR A 244 -22.89 -19.00 16.04
N LEU A 245 -23.28 -17.85 16.56
CA LEU A 245 -22.99 -17.46 17.94
C LEU A 245 -23.81 -18.22 18.98
N SER A 246 -25.02 -18.68 18.63
CA SER A 246 -25.86 -19.51 19.51
C SER A 246 -25.26 -20.88 19.81
N HIS A 247 -24.25 -21.32 19.10
CA HIS A 247 -23.57 -22.59 19.29
C HIS A 247 -22.47 -22.53 20.35
N PHE A 248 -22.10 -21.32 20.80
CA PHE A 248 -21.04 -21.10 21.79
C PHE A 248 -21.59 -20.58 23.10
N ASP A 249 -21.04 -21.04 24.20
CA ASP A 249 -21.25 -20.46 25.53
C ASP A 249 -20.10 -19.49 25.84
N ALA A 250 -20.39 -18.42 26.60
CA ALA A 250 -19.35 -17.48 27.02
C ALA A 250 -18.27 -18.15 27.88
N ILE A 251 -17.01 -17.79 27.63
CA ILE A 251 -15.86 -18.24 28.42
C ILE A 251 -15.10 -17.04 28.97
N ASP A 252 -14.34 -17.24 30.03
CA ASP A 252 -13.36 -16.26 30.51
C ASP A 252 -12.16 -16.25 29.54
N VAL A 253 -11.84 -15.08 29.06
CA VAL A 253 -10.75 -14.86 28.09
C VAL A 253 -9.61 -14.11 28.80
N HIS A 254 -8.39 -14.63 28.64
CA HIS A 254 -7.17 -14.05 29.21
C HIS A 254 -6.18 -13.73 28.09
N THR A 255 -6.55 -12.76 27.26
CA THR A 255 -5.77 -12.32 26.07
C THR A 255 -5.40 -10.84 26.13
N GLU A 256 -5.48 -10.25 27.34
CA GLU A 256 -5.16 -8.82 27.53
C GLU A 256 -3.71 -8.55 27.13
N VAL A 257 -3.50 -7.47 26.38
CA VAL A 257 -2.17 -7.00 26.02
C VAL A 257 -1.47 -6.45 27.28
N ALA A 258 -0.32 -7.01 27.64
CA ALA A 258 0.44 -6.55 28.79
C ALA A 258 1.06 -5.15 28.54
N LEU A 259 1.27 -4.38 29.61
CA LEU A 259 2.01 -3.13 29.54
C LEU A 259 3.50 -3.39 29.78
N GLN A 260 4.36 -2.81 28.95
CA GLN A 260 5.81 -2.77 29.19
C GLN A 260 6.10 -1.81 30.35
N ALA A 261 6.84 -2.27 31.33
CA ALA A 261 7.30 -1.42 32.42
C ALA A 261 8.26 -0.33 31.89
N PRO A 262 8.12 0.93 32.35
CA PRO A 262 9.01 2.00 31.92
C PRO A 262 10.48 1.69 32.23
N PHE A 263 11.38 2.07 31.33
CA PHE A 263 12.82 1.91 31.54
C PHE A 263 13.34 2.93 32.56
N THR A 264 14.37 2.52 33.31
CA THR A 264 15.07 3.43 34.23
C THR A 264 16.07 4.34 33.52
N GLU A 265 16.60 3.89 32.35
CA GLU A 265 17.48 4.64 31.47
C GLU A 265 17.26 4.22 30.01
N GLY A 266 17.52 5.14 29.09
CA GLY A 266 17.43 4.87 27.66
C GLY A 266 18.51 3.92 27.18
N LYS A 267 18.22 3.17 26.11
CA LYS A 267 19.15 2.23 25.49
C LYS A 267 19.70 2.77 24.17
N VAL A 268 20.92 2.36 23.83
CA VAL A 268 21.54 2.59 22.53
C VAL A 268 22.10 1.28 22.02
N VAL A 269 21.58 0.81 20.86
CA VAL A 269 21.94 -0.50 20.30
C VAL A 269 22.19 -0.41 18.81
N SER A 270 22.97 -1.37 18.29
CA SER A 270 23.27 -1.42 16.85
C SER A 270 23.29 -2.86 16.35
N TYR A 271 22.73 -3.07 15.16
CA TYR A 271 22.60 -4.37 14.50
C TYR A 271 23.07 -4.30 13.05
N PRO A 272 23.69 -5.37 12.53
CA PRO A 272 24.04 -5.42 11.11
C PRO A 272 22.81 -5.79 10.25
N TYR A 273 22.79 -5.28 9.02
CA TYR A 273 21.92 -5.79 7.96
C TYR A 273 22.71 -6.13 6.70
N SER A 274 22.20 -7.03 5.86
CA SER A 274 22.95 -7.53 4.72
C SER A 274 22.94 -6.56 3.55
N VAL A 275 24.11 -6.39 2.93
CA VAL A 275 24.29 -5.71 1.64
C VAL A 275 25.11 -6.58 0.70
N GLY A 276 24.98 -6.35 -0.60
CA GLY A 276 25.73 -7.07 -1.63
C GLY A 276 27.24 -6.87 -1.54
N SER A 277 27.99 -7.78 -2.17
CA SER A 277 29.46 -7.78 -2.13
C SER A 277 30.08 -6.50 -2.68
N GLU A 278 29.45 -5.91 -3.70
CA GLU A 278 29.93 -4.70 -4.39
C GLU A 278 29.20 -3.41 -3.95
N GLU A 279 28.15 -3.52 -3.12
CA GLU A 279 27.41 -2.36 -2.66
C GLU A 279 28.25 -1.47 -1.73
N PRO A 280 28.11 -0.12 -1.82
CA PRO A 280 28.76 0.79 -0.89
C PRO A 280 28.21 0.61 0.53
N THR A 281 29.06 0.81 1.51
CA THR A 281 28.68 0.77 2.94
C THR A 281 28.59 2.16 3.57
N ASP A 282 29.19 3.16 2.95
CA ASP A 282 29.16 4.55 3.41
C ASP A 282 27.78 5.18 3.13
N ASN A 283 27.24 5.92 4.09
CA ASN A 283 25.94 6.57 4.04
C ASN A 283 24.78 5.58 3.81
N ARG A 284 24.88 4.38 4.41
CA ARG A 284 23.85 3.33 4.33
C ARG A 284 23.31 2.90 5.70
N THR A 285 23.74 3.54 6.78
CA THR A 285 23.22 3.30 8.12
C THR A 285 21.84 3.95 8.26
N LEU A 286 20.91 3.22 8.87
CA LEU A 286 19.60 3.73 9.27
C LEU A 286 19.56 3.84 10.80
N HIS A 287 18.96 4.91 11.30
CA HIS A 287 18.78 5.13 12.73
C HIS A 287 17.30 5.34 13.03
N SER A 288 16.82 4.83 14.16
CA SER A 288 15.51 5.15 14.73
C SER A 288 15.67 5.47 16.20
N PHE A 289 15.35 6.70 16.60
CA PHE A 289 15.28 7.11 17.98
C PHE A 289 13.80 7.16 18.40
N ALA A 290 13.39 6.20 19.21
CA ALA A 290 12.00 5.94 19.53
C ALA A 290 11.73 6.05 21.03
N TYR A 291 10.53 6.54 21.36
CA TYR A 291 10.02 6.74 22.71
C TYR A 291 8.67 6.05 22.85
N VAL A 292 8.48 5.27 23.92
CA VAL A 292 7.15 4.81 24.34
C VAL A 292 6.52 5.92 25.17
N LEU A 293 5.35 6.40 24.76
CA LEU A 293 4.71 7.56 25.37
C LEU A 293 3.91 7.16 26.61
N PRO A 294 4.06 7.89 27.73
CA PRO A 294 3.27 7.63 28.95
C PRO A 294 1.87 8.27 28.81
N ASP A 295 0.86 7.63 29.43
CA ASP A 295 -0.46 8.19 29.71
C ASP A 295 -1.14 8.91 28.53
N VAL A 296 -1.11 8.31 27.33
CA VAL A 296 -1.69 8.90 26.12
C VAL A 296 -3.22 8.77 26.14
N THR A 297 -3.90 9.91 26.04
CA THR A 297 -5.34 10.03 25.82
C THR A 297 -5.63 10.24 24.32
N PRO A 298 -6.87 10.09 23.84
CA PRO A 298 -7.22 10.41 22.46
C PRO A 298 -6.88 11.84 22.03
N GLU A 299 -7.01 12.82 22.94
CA GLU A 299 -6.56 14.19 22.68
C GLU A 299 -5.04 14.27 22.52
N HIS A 300 -4.28 13.58 23.38
CA HIS A 300 -2.82 13.54 23.27
C HIS A 300 -2.39 12.80 21.99
N SER A 301 -3.10 11.73 21.57
CA SER A 301 -2.84 11.04 20.33
C SER A 301 -2.90 12.00 19.13
N LEU A 302 -3.99 12.75 19.01
CA LEU A 302 -4.15 13.75 17.97
C LEU A 302 -3.10 14.89 18.07
N ALA A 303 -2.73 15.29 19.30
CA ALA A 303 -1.69 16.29 19.51
C ALA A 303 -0.30 15.78 19.06
N PHE A 304 0.00 14.48 19.22
CA PHE A 304 1.24 13.87 18.72
C PHE A 304 1.26 13.76 17.19
N GLU A 305 0.12 13.53 16.53
CA GLU A 305 0.04 13.65 15.07
C GLU A 305 0.40 15.07 14.62
N VAL A 306 -0.16 16.09 15.27
CA VAL A 306 0.14 17.51 15.01
C VAL A 306 1.63 17.82 15.27
N LEU A 307 2.19 17.37 16.39
CA LEU A 307 3.61 17.52 16.71
C LEU A 307 4.51 16.86 15.65
N THR A 308 4.19 15.65 15.25
CA THR A 308 4.97 14.92 14.23
C THR A 308 4.99 15.68 12.91
N HIS A 309 3.82 16.19 12.49
CA HIS A 309 3.72 17.00 11.29
C HIS A 309 4.55 18.29 11.42
N ALA A 310 4.43 19.01 12.53
CA ALA A 310 5.13 20.26 12.77
C ALA A 310 6.65 20.10 12.90
N LEU A 311 7.12 19.02 13.55
CA LEU A 311 8.54 18.81 13.86
C LEU A 311 9.32 18.08 12.76
N LEU A 312 8.66 17.21 11.96
CA LEU A 312 9.34 16.27 11.07
C LEU A 312 8.78 16.22 9.64
N THR A 313 7.48 16.48 9.42
CA THR A 313 6.85 16.30 8.10
C THR A 313 6.85 17.57 7.27
N SER A 314 6.50 18.70 7.86
CA SER A 314 6.45 20.00 7.16
C SER A 314 7.83 20.37 6.59
N PRO A 315 7.92 20.97 5.39
CA PRO A 315 9.16 21.56 4.89
C PRO A 315 9.80 22.58 5.85
N ALA A 316 9.00 23.23 6.68
CA ALA A 316 9.43 24.19 7.71
C ALA A 316 9.74 23.51 9.08
N ALA A 317 9.75 22.18 9.16
CA ALA A 317 9.90 21.42 10.40
C ALA A 317 11.28 21.66 11.06
N PRO A 318 11.34 22.26 12.25
CA PRO A 318 12.61 22.70 12.84
C PRO A 318 13.52 21.54 13.25
N LEU A 319 12.97 20.41 13.69
CA LEU A 319 13.78 19.24 14.05
C LEU A 319 14.39 18.58 12.82
N LYS A 320 13.60 18.41 11.74
CA LYS A 320 14.12 17.91 10.46
C LYS A 320 15.24 18.80 9.95
N GLN A 321 15.05 20.12 9.93
CA GLN A 321 16.05 21.07 9.47
C GLN A 321 17.35 21.02 10.31
N ALA A 322 17.22 20.93 11.63
CA ALA A 322 18.40 20.85 12.52
C ALA A 322 19.25 19.61 12.22
N LEU A 323 18.60 18.46 12.00
CA LEU A 323 19.27 17.19 11.70
C LEU A 323 19.89 17.16 10.30
N VAL A 324 19.17 17.64 9.28
CA VAL A 324 19.70 17.77 7.90
C VAL A 324 20.91 18.71 7.87
N LYS A 325 20.80 19.88 8.50
CA LYS A 325 21.88 20.89 8.57
C LYS A 325 23.13 20.37 9.29
N ALA A 326 22.94 19.47 10.25
CA ALA A 326 24.05 18.80 10.96
C ALA A 326 24.63 17.62 10.16
N GLY A 327 24.08 17.26 9.02
CA GLY A 327 24.53 16.15 8.20
C GLY A 327 24.37 14.79 8.88
N ILE A 328 23.26 14.60 9.61
CA ILE A 328 22.99 13.34 10.32
C ILE A 328 22.57 12.24 9.33
N GLY A 329 21.83 12.58 8.30
CA GLY A 329 21.41 11.66 7.24
C GLY A 329 20.99 12.43 6.01
N SER A 330 20.76 11.72 4.92
CA SER A 330 20.27 12.29 3.66
C SER A 330 18.77 12.56 3.70
N ASP A 331 18.00 11.71 4.44
CA ASP A 331 16.60 11.97 4.76
C ASP A 331 16.36 11.84 6.26
N ILE A 332 15.50 12.72 6.76
CA ILE A 332 15.03 12.74 8.14
C ILE A 332 13.51 12.66 8.12
N SER A 333 12.97 11.69 8.82
CA SER A 333 11.55 11.45 8.96
C SER A 333 11.19 11.09 10.40
N GLY A 334 9.94 10.76 10.63
CA GLY A 334 9.47 10.25 11.91
C GLY A 334 7.98 10.03 11.85
N TYR A 335 7.47 9.24 12.76
CA TYR A 335 6.04 8.95 12.84
C TYR A 335 5.59 8.77 14.29
N TYR A 336 4.31 8.93 14.49
CA TYR A 336 3.58 8.57 15.68
C TYR A 336 2.80 7.29 15.39
N LEU A 337 2.91 6.29 16.28
CA LEU A 337 2.22 5.00 16.18
C LEU A 337 1.30 4.83 17.40
N ASP A 338 -0.01 4.84 17.17
CA ASP A 338 -1.05 4.68 18.21
C ASP A 338 -1.84 3.37 18.09
N SER A 339 -1.59 2.58 17.04
CA SER A 339 -2.28 1.30 16.80
C SER A 339 -1.79 0.15 17.70
N ILE A 340 -1.09 0.47 18.79
CA ILE A 340 -0.62 -0.43 19.86
C ILE A 340 -0.99 0.14 21.22
N ARG A 341 -1.07 -0.72 22.25
CA ARG A 341 -1.56 -0.33 23.59
C ARG A 341 -0.79 0.82 24.23
N GLN A 342 0.52 0.89 24.03
CA GLN A 342 1.40 1.98 24.48
C GLN A 342 1.95 2.68 23.25
N PRO A 343 1.36 3.81 22.85
CA PRO A 343 1.79 4.53 21.66
C PRO A 343 3.26 4.94 21.70
N MET A 344 3.85 5.09 20.55
CA MET A 344 5.25 5.50 20.44
C MET A 344 5.45 6.63 19.42
N TRP A 345 6.50 7.41 19.64
CA TRP A 345 6.94 8.47 18.75
C TRP A 345 8.37 8.24 18.33
N THR A 346 8.66 8.46 17.04
CA THR A 346 9.98 8.16 16.46
C THR A 346 10.58 9.33 15.71
N VAL A 347 11.91 9.41 15.71
CA VAL A 347 12.72 10.21 14.78
C VAL A 347 13.65 9.25 14.05
N GLN A 348 13.61 9.27 12.72
CA GLN A 348 14.41 8.39 11.88
C GLN A 348 15.38 9.19 11.00
N ALA A 349 16.56 8.62 10.76
CA ALA A 349 17.54 9.15 9.82
C ALA A 349 18.02 8.02 8.90
N THR A 350 17.94 8.25 7.59
CA THR A 350 18.41 7.33 6.56
C THR A 350 19.55 7.97 5.76
N GLY A 351 20.31 7.16 5.04
CA GLY A 351 21.48 7.66 4.34
C GLY A 351 22.56 8.22 5.28
N SER A 352 22.78 7.56 6.42
CA SER A 352 23.68 7.98 7.50
C SER A 352 24.88 7.05 7.66
N ASN A 353 25.69 7.30 8.68
CA ASN A 353 26.79 6.45 9.11
C ASN A 353 26.70 6.15 10.62
N LEU A 354 27.22 5.01 11.06
CA LEU A 354 27.10 4.56 12.46
C LEU A 354 27.69 5.54 13.47
N ASP A 355 28.74 6.27 13.12
CA ASP A 355 29.38 7.30 13.95
C ASP A 355 28.47 8.52 14.23
N LYS A 356 27.37 8.69 13.50
CA LYS A 356 26.38 9.76 13.71
C LYS A 356 25.37 9.46 14.82
N GLN A 357 25.35 8.27 15.37
CA GLN A 357 24.39 7.81 16.36
C GLN A 357 24.31 8.74 17.59
N ALA A 358 25.44 9.08 18.19
CA ALA A 358 25.46 9.98 19.36
C ALA A 358 25.07 11.43 19.02
N ASP A 359 25.42 11.91 17.83
CA ASP A 359 25.02 13.23 17.36
C ASP A 359 23.51 13.32 17.10
N LEU A 360 22.91 12.29 16.52
CA LEU A 360 21.44 12.22 16.33
C LEU A 360 20.72 12.40 17.68
N GLN A 361 21.06 11.58 18.68
CA GLN A 361 20.44 11.68 20.00
C GLN A 361 20.60 13.09 20.60
N ARG A 362 21.83 13.60 20.61
CA ARG A 362 22.16 14.91 21.17
C ARG A 362 21.39 16.04 20.47
N ILE A 363 21.29 16.01 19.14
CA ILE A 363 20.60 17.07 18.37
C ILE A 363 19.10 16.98 18.59
N VAL A 364 18.50 15.79 18.58
CA VAL A 364 17.07 15.62 18.87
C VAL A 364 16.74 16.21 20.24
N GLU A 365 17.43 15.77 21.30
CA GLU A 365 17.16 16.20 22.67
C GLU A 365 17.42 17.69 22.86
N SER A 366 18.55 18.23 22.32
CA SER A 366 18.87 19.66 22.45
C SER A 366 17.94 20.56 21.65
N THR A 367 17.50 20.16 20.45
CA THR A 367 16.56 20.93 19.64
C THR A 367 15.19 20.97 20.30
N LEU A 368 14.67 19.83 20.79
CA LEU A 368 13.40 19.79 21.51
C LEU A 368 13.45 20.62 22.79
N GLN A 369 14.57 20.58 23.54
CA GLN A 369 14.76 21.43 24.73
C GLN A 369 14.75 22.91 24.35
N GLU A 370 15.47 23.29 23.29
CA GLU A 370 15.52 24.68 22.81
C GLU A 370 14.14 25.19 22.37
N LEU A 371 13.37 24.36 21.64
CA LEU A 371 12.01 24.68 21.22
C LEU A 371 11.09 24.87 22.44
N CYS A 372 11.20 24.02 23.46
CA CYS A 372 10.43 24.16 24.69
C CYS A 372 10.80 25.41 25.49
N ASP A 373 12.06 25.84 25.47
CA ASP A 373 12.53 26.99 26.26
C ASP A 373 12.23 28.33 25.56
N LYS A 374 12.26 28.36 24.22
CA LYS A 374 11.95 29.52 23.39
C LYS A 374 10.46 29.67 23.04
N GLY A 375 9.71 28.61 23.17
CA GLY A 375 8.35 28.41 22.65
C GLY A 375 8.34 27.91 21.21
N LEU A 376 7.44 26.99 20.92
CA LEU A 376 7.19 26.49 19.54
C LEU A 376 6.54 27.60 18.68
N ASP A 377 6.79 27.52 17.39
CA ASP A 377 6.13 28.37 16.40
C ASP A 377 4.63 28.06 16.33
N LYS A 378 3.80 28.95 16.89
CA LYS A 378 2.34 28.77 16.99
C LYS A 378 1.65 28.75 15.62
N GLU A 379 2.19 29.49 14.64
CA GLU A 379 1.65 29.48 13.28
C GLU A 379 1.92 28.11 12.61
N LEU A 380 3.10 27.53 12.84
CA LEU A 380 3.43 26.19 12.33
C LEU A 380 2.58 25.11 12.97
N LEU A 381 2.33 25.19 14.28
CA LEU A 381 1.44 24.26 14.99
C LEU A 381 -0.01 24.39 14.52
N GLU A 382 -0.51 25.61 14.33
CA GLU A 382 -1.86 25.85 13.80
C GLU A 382 -1.99 25.34 12.35
N ALA A 383 -1.00 25.55 11.53
CA ALA A 383 -0.95 25.04 10.16
C ALA A 383 -0.96 23.51 10.15
N SER A 384 -0.18 22.86 11.03
CA SER A 384 -0.15 21.41 11.17
C SER A 384 -1.48 20.87 11.66
N LEU A 385 -2.11 21.51 12.65
CA LEU A 385 -3.44 21.17 13.15
C LEU A 385 -4.49 21.25 12.03
N ASN A 386 -4.45 22.29 11.20
CA ASN A 386 -5.39 22.44 10.09
C ASN A 386 -5.20 21.34 9.04
N SER A 387 -3.96 20.92 8.76
CA SER A 387 -3.68 19.80 7.83
C SER A 387 -4.25 18.47 8.36
N ILE A 388 -4.09 18.18 9.65
CA ILE A 388 -4.65 16.97 10.29
C ILE A 388 -6.18 17.05 10.31
N GLU A 389 -6.76 18.19 10.72
CA GLU A 389 -8.21 18.39 10.69
C GLU A 389 -8.79 18.19 9.28
N PHE A 390 -8.12 18.71 8.25
CA PHE A 390 -8.56 18.53 6.88
C PHE A 390 -8.60 17.04 6.49
N ALA A 391 -7.54 16.28 6.82
CA ALA A 391 -7.48 14.85 6.53
C ALA A 391 -8.60 14.07 7.24
N LEU A 392 -8.90 14.41 8.50
CA LEU A 392 -10.00 13.81 9.26
C LEU A 392 -11.37 14.09 8.64
N ARG A 393 -11.62 15.33 8.19
CA ARG A 393 -12.88 15.74 7.56
C ARG A 393 -13.07 15.14 6.17
N GLU A 394 -12.02 15.15 5.35
CA GLU A 394 -12.06 14.58 4.00
C GLU A 394 -12.31 13.07 4.04
N SER A 395 -11.63 12.38 4.95
CA SER A 395 -11.71 10.93 5.12
C SER A 395 -11.58 10.18 3.79
N ASP A 396 -10.67 10.64 2.93
CA ASP A 396 -10.40 10.00 1.64
C ASP A 396 -9.33 8.92 1.80
N PHE A 397 -9.75 7.68 1.73
CA PHE A 397 -8.87 6.50 1.79
C PHE A 397 -8.61 5.90 0.39
N GLY A 398 -8.75 6.70 -0.66
CA GLY A 398 -8.68 6.26 -2.04
C GLY A 398 -9.85 5.32 -2.39
N GLY A 399 -9.59 4.22 -3.07
CA GLY A 399 -10.63 3.23 -3.40
C GLY A 399 -11.01 2.29 -2.26
N ARG A 400 -10.50 2.47 -1.03
CA ARG A 400 -10.81 1.58 0.10
C ARG A 400 -12.16 1.95 0.74
N PRO A 401 -12.92 0.95 1.24
CA PRO A 401 -14.17 1.20 1.96
C PRO A 401 -13.92 2.05 3.21
N ILE A 402 -14.70 3.11 3.39
CA ILE A 402 -14.54 4.02 4.54
C ILE A 402 -14.82 3.31 5.88
N GLY A 403 -15.79 2.38 5.91
CA GLY A 403 -16.08 1.58 7.11
C GLY A 403 -14.88 0.74 7.59
N LEU A 404 -13.98 0.33 6.67
CA LEU A 404 -12.73 -0.34 7.03
C LEU A 404 -11.80 0.61 7.80
N ALA A 405 -11.69 1.86 7.37
CA ALA A 405 -10.86 2.84 8.08
C ALA A 405 -11.42 3.12 9.49
N TYR A 406 -12.74 3.20 9.61
CA TYR A 406 -13.37 3.38 10.91
C TYR A 406 -13.11 2.22 11.87
N ILE A 407 -13.26 0.96 11.42
CA ILE A 407 -12.98 -0.17 12.31
C ILE A 407 -11.51 -0.26 12.70
N ILE A 408 -10.57 -0.01 11.79
CA ILE A 408 -9.15 0.00 12.13
C ILE A 408 -8.89 1.03 13.24
N ARG A 409 -9.39 2.26 13.10
CA ARG A 409 -9.24 3.32 14.11
C ARG A 409 -9.96 2.98 15.43
N MET A 410 -11.14 2.39 15.37
CA MET A 410 -11.88 1.97 16.58
C MET A 410 -11.11 0.90 17.36
N MET A 411 -10.43 -0.02 16.67
CA MET A 411 -9.67 -1.09 17.32
C MET A 411 -8.52 -0.57 18.18
N ASP A 412 -8.01 0.63 17.93
CA ASP A 412 -6.95 1.24 18.73
C ASP A 412 -7.39 1.64 20.16
N ASN A 413 -8.72 1.65 20.41
CA ASN A 413 -9.32 1.78 21.74
C ASN A 413 -10.05 0.50 22.16
N TRP A 414 -10.89 -0.04 21.28
CA TRP A 414 -11.77 -1.16 21.59
C TRP A 414 -11.03 -2.43 22.01
N LEU A 415 -9.87 -2.68 21.38
CA LEU A 415 -9.03 -3.84 21.71
C LEU A 415 -8.56 -3.84 23.17
N TYR A 416 -8.41 -2.66 23.76
CA TYR A 416 -7.90 -2.46 25.13
C TYR A 416 -8.99 -2.19 26.15
N ASP A 417 -10.25 -2.52 25.80
CA ASP A 417 -11.45 -2.35 26.64
C ASP A 417 -11.76 -0.87 26.99
N ASN A 418 -11.28 0.08 26.17
CA ASN A 418 -11.65 1.50 26.21
C ASN A 418 -12.89 1.76 25.34
N ASP A 419 -13.42 3.00 25.37
CA ASP A 419 -14.57 3.37 24.54
C ASP A 419 -14.26 3.25 23.05
N PRO A 420 -14.92 2.35 22.30
CA PRO A 420 -14.65 2.13 20.89
C PRO A 420 -14.99 3.33 19.97
N LEU A 421 -15.89 4.21 20.40
CA LEU A 421 -16.36 5.32 19.59
C LEU A 421 -15.57 6.60 19.81
N GLU A 422 -14.78 6.69 20.89
CA GLU A 422 -14.09 7.91 21.31
C GLU A 422 -13.18 8.49 20.21
N LEU A 423 -12.44 7.64 19.49
CA LEU A 423 -11.54 8.08 18.40
C LEU A 423 -12.27 8.55 17.14
N LEU A 424 -13.58 8.30 17.03
CA LEU A 424 -14.40 8.85 15.95
C LEU A 424 -14.93 10.25 16.25
N HIS A 425 -14.94 10.65 17.54
CA HIS A 425 -15.32 11.99 18.03
C HIS A 425 -14.07 12.88 18.12
N TYR A 426 -13.66 13.49 17.02
CA TYR A 426 -12.45 14.30 17.00
C TYR A 426 -12.66 15.81 17.21
N GLU A 427 -13.91 16.30 17.12
CA GLU A 427 -14.20 17.75 17.20
C GLU A 427 -13.84 18.36 18.56
N GLU A 428 -14.13 17.67 19.67
CA GLU A 428 -13.79 18.16 21.00
C GLU A 428 -12.27 18.19 21.22
N ALA A 429 -11.56 17.14 20.80
CA ALA A 429 -10.11 17.06 20.88
C ALA A 429 -9.45 18.18 20.07
N LEU A 430 -9.89 18.41 18.82
CA LEU A 430 -9.43 19.54 17.99
C LEU A 430 -9.65 20.89 18.66
N ALA A 431 -10.84 21.11 19.24
CA ALA A 431 -11.16 22.38 19.92
C ALA A 431 -10.28 22.60 21.16
N ASN A 432 -9.98 21.56 21.93
CA ASN A 432 -9.09 21.64 23.09
C ASN A 432 -7.64 21.90 22.70
N ILE A 433 -7.14 21.20 21.67
CA ILE A 433 -5.80 21.42 21.11
C ILE A 433 -5.67 22.88 20.62
N ARG A 434 -6.69 23.41 19.91
CA ARG A 434 -6.71 24.82 19.47
C ARG A 434 -6.62 25.81 20.64
N LYS A 435 -7.33 25.55 21.74
CA LYS A 435 -7.18 26.36 22.96
C LYS A 435 -5.77 26.25 23.53
N GLY A 436 -5.19 25.05 23.51
CA GLY A 436 -3.84 24.78 23.97
C GLY A 436 -2.74 25.56 23.23
N LEU A 437 -2.96 25.90 21.95
CA LEU A 437 -2.03 26.73 21.16
C LEU A 437 -1.77 28.12 21.80
N ALA A 438 -2.70 28.67 22.55
CA ALA A 438 -2.52 29.95 23.25
C ALA A 438 -1.53 29.87 24.42
N GLY A 439 -1.28 28.70 24.96
CA GLY A 439 -0.44 28.42 26.13
C GLY A 439 0.87 27.70 25.82
N THR A 440 1.26 26.82 26.71
CA THR A 440 2.47 25.96 26.64
C THR A 440 2.12 24.48 26.48
N TYR A 441 0.95 24.18 25.96
CA TYR A 441 0.41 22.82 25.88
C TYR A 441 1.36 21.84 25.17
N PHE A 442 1.88 22.22 24.01
CA PHE A 442 2.78 21.38 23.24
C PHE A 442 4.18 21.30 23.85
N GLU A 443 4.69 22.39 24.42
CA GLU A 443 5.97 22.39 25.14
C GLU A 443 5.89 21.48 26.38
N ASP A 444 4.78 21.51 27.10
CA ASP A 444 4.57 20.67 28.27
C ASP A 444 4.44 19.19 27.87
N LEU A 445 3.75 18.91 26.76
CA LEU A 445 3.63 17.57 26.18
C LEU A 445 5.01 16.99 25.77
N ILE A 446 5.86 17.79 25.09
CA ILE A 446 7.23 17.39 24.74
C ILE A 446 8.06 17.13 26.00
N ARG A 447 8.01 18.03 27.00
CA ARG A 447 8.76 17.87 28.25
C ARG A 447 8.36 16.60 28.99
N HIS A 448 7.06 16.37 29.14
CA HIS A 448 6.54 15.23 29.89
C HIS A 448 6.80 13.91 29.16
N SER A 449 6.46 13.84 27.88
CA SER A 449 6.37 12.56 27.17
C SER A 449 7.65 12.18 26.43
N ILE A 450 8.55 13.14 26.16
CA ILE A 450 9.79 12.91 25.40
C ILE A 450 11.04 13.24 26.24
N LEU A 451 11.23 14.51 26.66
CA LEU A 451 12.49 14.94 27.31
C LEU A 451 12.70 14.30 28.69
N ASN A 452 11.65 14.17 29.50
CA ASN A 452 11.70 13.55 30.82
C ASN A 452 11.43 12.03 30.78
N ASN A 453 11.38 11.43 29.60
CA ASN A 453 11.02 10.03 29.39
C ASN A 453 12.29 9.18 29.20
N ASN A 454 12.46 8.17 30.07
CA ASN A 454 13.54 7.20 29.97
C ASN A 454 13.17 5.95 29.19
N HIS A 455 11.88 5.75 28.86
CA HIS A 455 11.44 4.63 28.04
C HIS A 455 11.71 4.95 26.55
N LYS A 456 12.98 4.93 26.19
CA LYS A 456 13.49 5.28 24.86
C LYS A 456 14.61 4.37 24.43
N VAL A 457 14.70 4.16 23.12
CA VAL A 457 15.77 3.38 22.50
C VAL A 457 16.25 4.09 21.24
N LEU A 458 17.55 4.20 21.07
CA LEU A 458 18.18 4.55 19.80
C LEU A 458 18.70 3.27 19.15
N VAL A 459 18.04 2.81 18.11
CA VAL A 459 18.44 1.65 17.32
C VAL A 459 19.12 2.12 16.04
N SER A 460 20.25 1.55 15.74
CA SER A 460 20.96 1.76 14.47
C SER A 460 21.16 0.44 13.77
N ILE A 461 20.87 0.38 12.46
CA ILE A 461 21.27 -0.75 11.65
C ILE A 461 22.31 -0.30 10.63
N TYR A 462 23.37 -1.08 10.51
CA TYR A 462 24.50 -0.76 9.64
C TYR A 462 24.75 -1.86 8.61
N PRO A 463 25.21 -1.50 7.39
CA PRO A 463 25.42 -2.46 6.32
C PRO A 463 26.61 -3.38 6.62
N GLU A 464 26.44 -4.69 6.43
CA GLU A 464 27.51 -5.68 6.55
C GLU A 464 27.53 -6.61 5.34
N ARG A 465 28.66 -6.62 4.63
CA ARG A 465 28.89 -7.51 3.49
C ARG A 465 29.09 -8.95 3.94
N GLY A 466 28.53 -9.91 3.19
CA GLY A 466 28.69 -11.34 3.49
C GLY A 466 27.88 -11.85 4.69
N LEU A 467 27.03 -11.00 5.29
CA LEU A 467 26.18 -11.41 6.42
C LEU A 467 25.19 -12.48 5.99
N GLN A 468 24.58 -12.29 4.81
CA GLN A 468 23.56 -13.22 4.33
C GLN A 468 24.17 -14.57 3.95
N GLU A 469 25.29 -14.56 3.27
CA GLU A 469 26.02 -15.78 2.89
C GLU A 469 26.43 -16.60 4.12
N ARG A 470 26.81 -15.93 5.20
CA ARG A 470 27.10 -16.61 6.48
C ARG A 470 25.85 -17.25 7.07
N LYS A 471 24.74 -16.50 7.16
CA LYS A 471 23.45 -17.02 7.66
C LYS A 471 22.97 -18.22 6.84
N ASP A 472 23.07 -18.14 5.52
CA ASP A 472 22.67 -19.25 4.64
C ASP A 472 23.56 -20.48 4.82
N ALA A 473 24.86 -20.28 5.00
CA ALA A 473 25.79 -21.36 5.29
C ALA A 473 25.50 -22.02 6.66
N GLU A 474 25.21 -21.22 7.68
CA GLU A 474 24.83 -21.71 9.02
C GLU A 474 23.55 -22.55 8.96
N VAL A 475 22.50 -22.08 8.25
CA VAL A 475 21.26 -22.83 8.06
C VAL A 475 21.51 -24.13 7.29
N LYS A 476 22.33 -24.09 6.23
CA LYS A 476 22.68 -25.28 5.45
C LYS A 476 23.45 -26.32 6.29
N GLU A 477 24.41 -25.87 7.10
CA GLU A 477 25.17 -26.74 8.01
C GLU A 477 24.27 -27.33 9.10
N HIS A 478 23.36 -26.53 9.66
CA HIS A 478 22.37 -26.99 10.62
C HIS A 478 21.49 -28.10 10.01
N LEU A 479 20.90 -27.86 8.85
CA LEU A 479 20.03 -28.83 8.17
C LEU A 479 20.79 -30.11 7.75
N ALA A 480 22.05 -29.99 7.32
CA ALA A 480 22.89 -31.15 7.05
C ALA A 480 23.14 -31.99 8.34
N THR A 481 23.33 -31.31 9.47
CA THR A 481 23.48 -31.97 10.79
C THR A 481 22.18 -32.65 11.22
N VAL A 482 21.03 -31.96 11.06
CA VAL A 482 19.70 -32.52 11.35
C VAL A 482 19.49 -33.79 10.52
N LYS A 483 19.70 -33.73 9.20
CA LYS A 483 19.55 -34.84 8.29
C LYS A 483 20.49 -36.00 8.64
N ALA A 484 21.74 -35.74 8.99
CA ALA A 484 22.72 -36.78 9.36
C ALA A 484 22.35 -37.51 10.64
N ASN A 485 21.55 -36.91 11.52
CA ASN A 485 21.05 -37.53 12.76
C ASN A 485 19.70 -38.26 12.59
N MET A 486 19.04 -38.12 11.41
CA MET A 486 17.81 -38.80 11.11
C MET A 486 18.04 -40.28 10.77
N THR A 487 17.09 -41.15 11.14
CA THR A 487 17.01 -42.52 10.66
C THR A 487 16.57 -42.56 9.19
N SER A 488 16.80 -43.70 8.53
CA SER A 488 16.29 -43.91 7.17
C SER A 488 14.77 -43.80 7.08
N GLU A 489 14.06 -44.28 8.11
CA GLU A 489 12.61 -44.20 8.20
C GLU A 489 12.11 -42.77 8.33
N GLU A 490 12.80 -41.88 9.08
CA GLU A 490 12.48 -40.49 9.19
C GLU A 490 12.72 -39.71 7.86
N ILE A 491 13.80 -40.02 7.15
CA ILE A 491 14.07 -39.47 5.82
C ILE A 491 12.99 -39.89 4.82
N GLU A 492 12.64 -41.19 4.80
CA GLU A 492 11.57 -41.69 3.92
C GLU A 492 10.22 -41.02 4.26
N ALA A 493 9.92 -40.82 5.54
CA ALA A 493 8.69 -40.14 5.98
C ALA A 493 8.62 -38.70 5.45
N ILE A 494 9.74 -37.96 5.46
CA ILE A 494 9.78 -36.59 4.88
C ILE A 494 9.59 -36.62 3.36
N VAL A 495 10.22 -37.54 2.65
CA VAL A 495 10.03 -37.72 1.19
C VAL A 495 8.56 -38.01 0.86
N GLU A 496 7.94 -38.93 1.60
CA GLU A 496 6.51 -39.25 1.40
C GLU A 496 5.59 -38.08 1.78
N GLN A 497 5.93 -37.32 2.83
CA GLN A 497 5.22 -36.09 3.19
C GLN A 497 5.34 -35.01 2.08
N THR A 498 6.53 -34.78 1.55
CA THR A 498 6.76 -33.86 0.42
C THR A 498 5.91 -34.22 -0.79
N LYS A 499 5.87 -35.53 -1.14
CA LYS A 499 5.01 -36.03 -2.22
C LYS A 499 3.53 -35.79 -1.96
N ARG A 500 3.05 -36.07 -0.75
CA ARG A 500 1.64 -35.88 -0.37
C ARG A 500 1.26 -34.40 -0.47
N LEU A 501 2.11 -33.47 0.03
CA LEU A 501 1.87 -32.04 -0.06
C LEU A 501 1.82 -31.57 -1.52
N LYS A 502 2.72 -32.04 -2.38
CA LYS A 502 2.69 -31.74 -3.82
C LYS A 502 1.43 -32.26 -4.50
N ILE A 503 1.05 -33.53 -4.26
CA ILE A 503 -0.20 -34.09 -4.78
C ILE A 503 -1.41 -33.30 -4.29
N ARG A 504 -1.44 -32.92 -3.01
CA ARG A 504 -2.49 -32.10 -2.45
C ARG A 504 -2.60 -30.74 -3.18
N GLN A 505 -1.48 -30.06 -3.42
CA GLN A 505 -1.44 -28.77 -4.11
C GLN A 505 -1.92 -28.87 -5.57
N GLU A 506 -1.54 -29.96 -6.26
CA GLU A 506 -1.85 -30.19 -7.67
C GLU A 506 -3.26 -30.77 -7.92
N THR A 507 -3.83 -31.49 -6.94
CA THR A 507 -5.15 -32.12 -7.11
C THR A 507 -6.25 -31.04 -7.02
N PRO A 508 -7.11 -30.84 -8.03
CA PRO A 508 -8.23 -29.92 -7.94
C PRO A 508 -9.19 -30.27 -6.80
N ASP A 509 -9.90 -29.28 -6.28
CA ASP A 509 -11.01 -29.55 -5.36
C ASP A 509 -12.15 -30.31 -6.08
N SER A 510 -12.93 -31.07 -5.33
CA SER A 510 -14.05 -31.81 -5.91
C SER A 510 -15.19 -30.88 -6.34
N ASP A 511 -15.99 -31.29 -7.33
CA ASP A 511 -17.13 -30.52 -7.80
C ASP A 511 -18.13 -30.20 -6.68
N GLU A 512 -18.31 -31.14 -5.72
CA GLU A 512 -19.15 -30.93 -4.55
C GLU A 512 -18.60 -29.85 -3.62
N ALA A 513 -17.28 -29.83 -3.40
CA ALA A 513 -16.61 -28.80 -2.59
C ALA A 513 -16.72 -27.44 -3.28
N LEU A 514 -16.39 -27.36 -4.57
CA LEU A 514 -16.52 -26.13 -5.36
C LEU A 514 -17.97 -25.60 -5.38
N ALA A 515 -18.97 -26.51 -5.42
CA ALA A 515 -20.38 -26.14 -5.40
C ALA A 515 -20.83 -25.56 -4.05
N SER A 516 -20.09 -25.78 -2.95
CA SER A 516 -20.42 -25.22 -1.63
C SER A 516 -20.25 -23.71 -1.57
N ILE A 517 -19.31 -23.14 -2.36
CA ILE A 517 -19.10 -21.68 -2.40
C ILE A 517 -20.32 -21.00 -3.06
N PRO A 518 -20.97 -20.07 -2.38
CA PRO A 518 -22.08 -19.32 -2.95
C PRO A 518 -21.60 -18.44 -4.10
N LEU A 519 -22.34 -18.41 -5.21
CA LEU A 519 -22.01 -17.68 -6.41
C LEU A 519 -23.15 -16.77 -6.82
N LEU A 520 -22.85 -15.57 -7.27
CA LEU A 520 -23.80 -14.66 -7.91
C LEU A 520 -24.22 -15.18 -9.30
N GLU A 521 -25.31 -14.65 -9.82
CA GLU A 521 -25.75 -14.89 -11.20
C GLU A 521 -25.28 -13.73 -12.11
N LEU A 522 -25.09 -14.01 -13.42
CA LEU A 522 -24.75 -12.95 -14.38
C LEU A 522 -25.81 -11.84 -14.45
N SER A 523 -27.07 -12.14 -14.09
CA SER A 523 -28.15 -11.16 -13.97
C SER A 523 -27.97 -10.18 -12.80
N ASP A 524 -27.10 -10.50 -11.83
CA ASP A 524 -26.79 -9.62 -10.70
C ASP A 524 -25.76 -8.53 -11.11
N LEU A 525 -25.16 -8.64 -12.31
CA LEU A 525 -24.15 -7.73 -12.83
C LEU A 525 -24.78 -6.52 -13.54
N ASN A 526 -24.19 -5.34 -13.32
CA ASN A 526 -24.57 -4.11 -14.03
C ASN A 526 -23.62 -3.83 -15.21
N PRO A 527 -24.07 -3.91 -16.46
CA PRO A 527 -23.22 -3.60 -17.62
C PRO A 527 -22.97 -2.10 -17.79
N ASN A 528 -23.71 -1.24 -17.12
CA ASN A 528 -23.54 0.21 -17.24
C ASN A 528 -22.43 0.71 -16.31
N ILE A 529 -21.85 1.85 -16.69
CA ILE A 529 -20.86 2.59 -15.92
C ILE A 529 -21.49 3.87 -15.42
N GLU A 530 -21.21 4.24 -14.17
CA GLU A 530 -21.57 5.56 -13.67
C GLU A 530 -20.82 6.63 -14.49
N ALA A 531 -21.59 7.46 -15.20
CA ALA A 531 -21.04 8.56 -15.97
C ALA A 531 -20.55 9.67 -15.02
N VAL A 532 -19.32 10.13 -15.19
CA VAL A 532 -18.84 11.33 -14.53
C VAL A 532 -19.18 12.53 -15.43
N GLU A 533 -20.08 13.39 -14.95
CA GLU A 533 -20.41 14.62 -15.65
C GLU A 533 -19.20 15.54 -15.70
N ARG A 534 -18.91 16.09 -16.88
CA ARG A 534 -17.86 17.08 -17.12
C ARG A 534 -18.37 18.17 -18.03
N ARG A 535 -18.31 19.39 -17.59
CA ARG A 535 -18.68 20.60 -18.36
C ARG A 535 -17.44 21.40 -18.67
N GLU A 536 -17.40 22.02 -19.84
CA GLU A 536 -16.31 22.88 -20.25
C GLU A 536 -16.71 24.36 -20.20
N SER A 537 -15.79 25.17 -19.69
CA SER A 537 -15.83 26.64 -19.76
C SER A 537 -14.44 27.17 -20.07
N LYS A 538 -14.25 28.50 -20.08
CA LYS A 538 -12.96 29.12 -20.40
C LYS A 538 -12.64 30.32 -19.55
N ILE A 539 -11.37 30.41 -19.16
CA ILE A 539 -10.74 31.63 -18.63
C ILE A 539 -9.75 32.09 -19.69
N GLY A 540 -10.12 33.15 -20.47
CA GLY A 540 -9.35 33.52 -21.64
C GLY A 540 -9.23 32.40 -22.66
N ASN A 541 -8.02 31.93 -22.95
CA ASN A 541 -7.76 30.79 -23.84
C ASN A 541 -7.64 29.44 -23.09
N THR A 542 -7.57 29.47 -21.78
CA THR A 542 -7.41 28.29 -20.94
C THR A 542 -8.76 27.58 -20.76
N THR A 543 -8.83 26.30 -21.03
CA THR A 543 -10.04 25.48 -20.82
C THR A 543 -10.15 25.09 -19.34
N VAL A 544 -11.36 25.25 -18.79
CA VAL A 544 -11.73 24.77 -17.46
C VAL A 544 -12.70 23.62 -17.61
N HIS A 545 -12.38 22.50 -16.98
CA HIS A 545 -13.20 21.30 -16.91
C HIS A 545 -13.86 21.22 -15.53
N PHE A 546 -15.12 21.55 -15.45
CA PHE A 546 -15.91 21.45 -14.22
C PHE A 546 -16.54 20.09 -14.08
N VAL A 547 -16.33 19.48 -12.91
CA VAL A 547 -16.91 18.18 -12.53
C VAL A 547 -17.81 18.40 -11.31
N PRO A 548 -19.13 18.61 -11.52
CA PRO A 548 -20.08 18.83 -10.44
C PRO A 548 -20.16 17.58 -9.55
N THR A 549 -19.89 17.74 -8.27
CA THR A 549 -19.85 16.62 -7.32
C THR A 549 -20.19 17.13 -5.93
N PHE A 550 -20.99 16.37 -5.20
CA PHE A 550 -21.19 16.63 -3.77
C PHE A 550 -19.89 16.27 -3.02
N THR A 551 -19.23 17.28 -2.47
CA THR A 551 -17.87 17.18 -1.90
C THR A 551 -17.82 17.48 -0.40
N LYS A 552 -18.96 17.67 0.24
CA LYS A 552 -19.02 18.13 1.65
C LYS A 552 -18.26 19.45 1.88
N GLY A 553 -18.27 20.34 0.88
CA GLY A 553 -17.62 21.66 0.96
C GLY A 553 -16.11 21.65 0.72
N ILE A 554 -15.56 20.60 0.10
CA ILE A 554 -14.15 20.53 -0.34
C ILE A 554 -14.09 20.81 -1.84
N ASN A 555 -13.17 21.67 -2.27
CA ASN A 555 -12.89 21.92 -3.67
C ASN A 555 -11.55 21.26 -4.06
N TYR A 556 -11.51 20.63 -5.24
CA TYR A 556 -10.30 20.04 -5.81
C TYR A 556 -9.97 20.73 -7.12
N VAL A 557 -8.73 21.20 -7.25
CA VAL A 557 -8.20 21.84 -8.45
C VAL A 557 -7.01 21.06 -8.98
N GLY A 558 -6.98 20.84 -10.29
CA GLY A 558 -5.84 20.24 -10.99
C GLY A 558 -5.44 21.09 -12.19
N LEU A 559 -4.17 21.48 -12.28
CA LEU A 559 -3.57 22.13 -13.43
C LEU A 559 -2.84 21.07 -14.26
N TYR A 560 -3.33 20.76 -15.44
CA TYR A 560 -2.80 19.73 -16.35
C TYR A 560 -1.97 20.38 -17.44
N PHE A 561 -0.66 20.46 -17.24
CA PHE A 561 0.30 21.03 -18.20
C PHE A 561 0.82 19.94 -19.14
N LYS A 562 0.76 20.19 -20.46
CA LYS A 562 1.31 19.28 -21.47
C LYS A 562 2.83 19.39 -21.53
N LEU A 563 3.51 18.26 -21.66
CA LEU A 563 4.97 18.18 -21.74
C LEU A 563 5.49 17.94 -23.17
N ASN A 564 4.62 17.98 -24.17
CA ASN A 564 5.00 17.81 -25.59
C ASN A 564 6.01 18.85 -26.09
N CYS A 565 6.12 20.01 -25.43
CA CYS A 565 7.06 21.09 -25.74
C CYS A 565 8.49 20.84 -25.24
N LEU A 566 8.73 19.74 -24.53
CA LEU A 566 10.04 19.36 -24.00
C LEU A 566 10.72 18.32 -24.87
N THR A 567 12.06 18.27 -24.82
CA THR A 567 12.86 17.14 -25.30
C THR A 567 12.85 16.00 -24.29
N GLU A 568 13.24 14.78 -24.69
CA GLU A 568 13.37 13.64 -23.77
C GLU A 568 14.39 13.89 -22.64
N GLU A 569 15.46 14.66 -22.92
CA GLU A 569 16.44 15.05 -21.90
C GLU A 569 15.84 16.00 -20.87
N GLU A 570 14.99 16.94 -21.29
CA GLU A 570 14.34 17.91 -20.39
C GLU A 570 13.29 17.28 -19.48
N LEU A 571 12.77 16.09 -19.79
CA LEU A 571 11.84 15.37 -18.90
C LEU A 571 12.46 15.12 -17.53
N PHE A 572 13.75 14.83 -17.44
CA PHE A 572 14.44 14.65 -16.16
C PHE A 572 14.36 15.90 -15.26
N TYR A 573 14.50 17.08 -15.86
CA TYR A 573 14.36 18.33 -15.11
C TYR A 573 12.91 18.64 -14.79
N ALA A 574 11.96 18.18 -15.60
CA ALA A 574 10.53 18.26 -15.28
C ALA A 574 10.17 17.34 -14.09
N ASP A 575 10.75 16.14 -13.98
CA ASP A 575 10.59 15.27 -12.82
C ASP A 575 11.13 15.95 -11.54
N ILE A 576 12.33 16.51 -11.58
CA ILE A 576 12.87 17.29 -10.45
C ILE A 576 11.96 18.46 -10.12
N LEU A 577 11.51 19.21 -11.13
CA LEU A 577 10.60 20.34 -10.94
C LEU A 577 9.33 19.92 -10.23
N SER A 578 8.76 18.77 -10.61
CA SER A 578 7.60 18.19 -9.94
C SER A 578 7.85 17.90 -8.46
N ASP A 579 9.02 17.34 -8.11
CA ASP A 579 9.38 17.01 -6.73
C ASP A 579 9.58 18.25 -5.84
N ILE A 580 10.02 19.39 -6.41
CA ILE A 580 10.42 20.57 -5.62
C ILE A 580 9.35 21.67 -5.54
N LEU A 581 8.29 21.65 -6.36
CA LEU A 581 7.22 22.65 -6.32
C LEU A 581 6.57 22.72 -4.92
N GLY A 582 6.47 23.94 -4.37
CA GLY A 582 5.97 24.18 -3.00
C GLY A 582 6.99 23.91 -1.89
N ARG A 583 8.22 23.49 -2.22
CA ARG A 583 9.30 23.15 -1.28
C ARG A 583 10.54 24.05 -1.43
N ILE A 584 10.51 24.97 -2.36
CA ILE A 584 11.55 25.98 -2.61
C ILE A 584 10.97 27.39 -2.42
N ASP A 585 11.85 28.37 -2.36
CA ASP A 585 11.47 29.77 -2.28
C ASP A 585 10.61 30.21 -3.47
N THR A 586 9.83 31.26 -3.26
CA THR A 586 9.18 32.02 -4.34
C THR A 586 9.75 33.43 -4.40
N SER A 587 9.46 34.15 -5.47
CA SER A 587 9.84 35.57 -5.57
C SER A 587 9.14 36.44 -4.50
N GLU A 588 8.16 35.92 -3.76
CA GLU A 588 7.43 36.65 -2.72
C GLU A 588 7.93 36.30 -1.31
N ARG A 589 8.44 35.11 -1.09
CA ARG A 589 8.84 34.63 0.24
C ARG A 589 9.66 33.32 0.23
N GLY A 590 10.32 33.04 1.36
CA GLY A 590 11.02 31.78 1.56
C GLY A 590 10.08 30.60 1.70
N TYR A 591 10.59 29.40 1.38
CA TYR A 591 9.83 28.12 1.35
C TYR A 591 9.20 27.76 2.69
N GLU A 592 9.81 28.14 3.81
CA GLU A 592 9.25 27.90 5.15
C GLU A 592 7.93 28.65 5.35
N ALA A 593 7.88 29.93 4.97
CA ALA A 593 6.67 30.75 5.05
C ALA A 593 5.60 30.28 4.03
N LEU A 594 6.04 29.82 2.86
CA LEU A 594 5.16 29.22 1.86
C LEU A 594 4.52 27.92 2.38
N ALA A 595 5.32 27.04 2.94
CA ALA A 595 4.84 25.75 3.49
C ALA A 595 3.83 25.96 4.63
N LYS A 596 4.07 26.93 5.52
CA LYS A 596 3.10 27.31 6.56
C LYS A 596 1.78 27.77 5.97
N ASP A 597 1.81 28.65 4.96
CA ASP A 597 0.60 29.18 4.33
C ASP A 597 -0.17 28.09 3.56
N ILE A 598 0.54 27.19 2.89
CA ILE A 598 -0.06 25.99 2.27
C ILE A 598 -0.78 25.15 3.34
N ASN A 599 -0.09 24.76 4.40
CA ASN A 599 -0.67 23.92 5.45
C ASN A 599 -1.79 24.63 6.24
N MET A 600 -1.75 25.96 6.34
CA MET A 600 -2.80 26.77 6.99
C MET A 600 -4.11 26.82 6.21
N ASN A 601 -4.04 26.79 4.89
CA ASN A 601 -5.18 27.11 4.04
C ASN A 601 -5.60 25.98 3.10
N LEU A 602 -4.72 25.00 2.83
CA LEU A 602 -4.98 23.90 1.92
C LEU A 602 -5.02 22.55 2.66
N GLY A 603 -5.79 21.62 2.13
CA GLY A 603 -5.74 20.21 2.52
C GLY A 603 -4.59 19.44 1.85
N GLY A 604 -3.83 20.10 1.02
CA GLY A 604 -2.65 19.57 0.35
C GLY A 604 -2.40 20.25 -1.00
N LEU A 605 -1.13 20.25 -1.38
CA LEU A 605 -0.65 20.62 -2.70
C LEU A 605 0.37 19.58 -3.13
N SER A 606 0.22 19.05 -4.34
CA SER A 606 1.12 18.02 -4.89
C SER A 606 1.32 18.23 -6.38
N SER A 607 2.43 17.71 -6.89
CA SER A 607 2.71 17.64 -8.32
C SER A 607 3.16 16.23 -8.69
N ASP A 608 2.78 15.78 -9.88
CA ASP A 608 3.26 14.52 -10.45
C ASP A 608 3.31 14.58 -11.98
N ILE A 609 4.11 13.69 -12.57
CA ILE A 609 4.20 13.52 -14.01
C ILE A 609 3.56 12.19 -14.39
N THR A 610 2.72 12.23 -15.43
CA THR A 610 2.03 11.05 -15.94
C THR A 610 1.88 11.11 -17.46
N ALA A 611 1.49 9.99 -18.05
CA ALA A 611 1.12 9.91 -19.47
C ALA A 611 -0.23 9.20 -19.60
N ILE A 612 -1.14 9.79 -20.36
CA ILE A 612 -2.43 9.21 -20.68
C ILE A 612 -2.40 8.76 -22.13
N SER A 613 -2.43 7.44 -22.36
CA SER A 613 -2.46 6.82 -23.68
C SER A 613 -3.76 7.19 -24.43
N LYS A 614 -3.67 7.38 -25.74
CA LYS A 614 -4.87 7.46 -26.58
C LYS A 614 -5.48 6.07 -26.70
N ASP A 615 -6.80 5.99 -26.57
CA ASP A 615 -7.55 4.74 -26.60
C ASP A 615 -7.24 3.92 -27.88
N GLY A 616 -6.76 2.70 -27.71
CA GLY A 616 -6.38 1.79 -28.78
C GLY A 616 -5.13 2.20 -29.57
N LYS A 617 -4.24 3.07 -29.00
CA LYS A 617 -3.04 3.57 -29.69
C LYS A 617 -1.78 3.29 -28.87
N ARG A 618 -0.81 2.60 -29.48
CA ARG A 618 0.43 2.21 -28.84
C ARG A 618 1.36 3.37 -28.48
N ASP A 619 1.57 4.28 -29.42
CA ASP A 619 2.59 5.34 -29.33
C ASP A 619 2.00 6.76 -29.27
N GLU A 620 0.66 6.88 -29.30
CA GLU A 620 -0.02 8.15 -29.15
C GLU A 620 -0.45 8.33 -27.69
N PHE A 621 0.07 9.34 -27.00
CA PHE A 621 -0.26 9.65 -25.63
C PHE A 621 -0.13 11.15 -25.36
N THR A 622 -0.71 11.60 -24.25
CA THR A 622 -0.53 12.97 -23.76
C THR A 622 0.34 12.92 -22.50
N PRO A 623 1.59 13.39 -22.56
CA PRO A 623 2.45 13.52 -21.39
C PRO A 623 2.05 14.76 -20.61
N LEU A 624 1.91 14.66 -19.29
CA LEU A 624 1.35 15.70 -18.43
C LEU A 624 2.17 15.85 -17.15
N MET A 625 2.40 17.12 -16.75
CA MET A 625 2.66 17.47 -15.37
C MET A 625 1.35 17.98 -14.77
N ILE A 626 0.96 17.43 -13.63
CA ILE A 626 -0.29 17.78 -12.98
C ILE A 626 0.03 18.37 -11.61
N VAL A 627 -0.35 19.63 -11.39
CA VAL A 627 -0.28 20.27 -10.08
C VAL A 627 -1.68 20.25 -9.48
N ARG A 628 -1.84 19.60 -8.31
CA ARG A 628 -3.12 19.45 -7.62
C ARG A 628 -3.11 20.19 -6.31
N ALA A 629 -4.24 20.83 -6.01
CA ALA A 629 -4.50 21.38 -4.69
C ALA A 629 -5.94 21.11 -4.28
N LYS A 630 -6.16 21.03 -2.96
CA LYS A 630 -7.50 20.87 -2.39
C LYS A 630 -7.65 21.75 -1.16
N ALA A 631 -8.85 22.26 -0.96
CA ALA A 631 -9.16 23.12 0.19
C ALA A 631 -10.64 23.09 0.53
N LEU A 632 -10.99 23.54 1.73
CA LEU A 632 -12.37 23.85 2.08
C LEU A 632 -12.88 24.99 1.19
N HIS A 633 -14.16 25.00 0.86
CA HIS A 633 -14.78 26.04 0.02
C HIS A 633 -14.50 27.47 0.52
N SER A 634 -14.51 27.67 1.83
CA SER A 634 -14.17 28.97 2.44
C SER A 634 -12.73 29.44 2.18
N LYS A 635 -11.83 28.52 1.79
CA LYS A 635 -10.41 28.74 1.48
C LYS A 635 -10.11 28.72 -0.02
N LEU A 636 -11.14 28.72 -0.87
CA LEU A 636 -10.97 28.72 -2.33
C LEU A 636 -10.16 29.93 -2.83
N PRO A 637 -10.28 31.17 -2.28
CA PRO A 637 -9.41 32.29 -2.67
C PRO A 637 -7.93 32.03 -2.38
N ASP A 638 -7.62 31.44 -1.21
CA ASP A 638 -6.25 31.07 -0.83
C ASP A 638 -5.70 29.95 -1.72
N LEU A 639 -6.53 28.96 -2.07
CA LEU A 639 -6.15 27.89 -3.00
C LEU A 639 -5.72 28.48 -4.36
N CYS A 640 -6.54 29.36 -4.94
CA CYS A 640 -6.23 29.99 -6.23
C CYS A 640 -4.94 30.82 -6.16
N ARG A 641 -4.74 31.55 -5.08
CA ARG A 641 -3.51 32.35 -4.85
C ARG A 641 -2.28 31.47 -4.72
N LEU A 642 -2.34 30.43 -3.87
CA LEU A 642 -1.19 29.56 -3.56
C LEU A 642 -0.78 28.69 -4.73
N ILE A 643 -1.74 28.08 -5.46
CA ILE A 643 -1.40 27.29 -6.64
C ILE A 643 -0.76 28.14 -7.74
N ASN A 644 -1.23 29.40 -7.91
CA ASN A 644 -0.60 30.36 -8.81
C ASN A 644 0.82 30.74 -8.34
N GLU A 645 1.01 31.00 -7.04
CA GLU A 645 2.32 31.36 -6.50
C GLU A 645 3.35 30.25 -6.72
N VAL A 646 2.99 29.02 -6.40
CA VAL A 646 3.86 27.85 -6.55
C VAL A 646 4.24 27.61 -8.02
N VAL A 647 3.30 27.79 -8.93
CA VAL A 647 3.53 27.51 -10.36
C VAL A 647 4.27 28.66 -11.06
N GLN A 648 3.92 29.93 -10.76
CA GLN A 648 4.39 31.08 -11.53
C GLN A 648 5.52 31.87 -10.88
N LYS A 649 5.75 31.64 -9.57
CA LYS A 649 6.68 32.50 -8.80
C LYS A 649 7.79 31.71 -8.10
N ALA A 650 7.95 30.42 -8.39
CA ALA A 650 9.03 29.60 -7.87
C ALA A 650 10.40 30.21 -8.19
N ASP A 651 11.28 30.28 -7.20
CA ASP A 651 12.65 30.78 -7.32
C ASP A 651 13.64 29.60 -7.20
N TYR A 652 14.36 29.36 -8.27
CA TYR A 652 15.29 28.25 -8.40
C TYR A 652 16.73 28.64 -8.01
N SER A 653 16.96 29.82 -7.43
CA SER A 653 18.31 30.38 -7.25
C SER A 653 19.06 29.89 -6.00
N ASP A 654 18.38 29.19 -5.09
CA ASP A 654 19.01 28.63 -3.86
C ASP A 654 19.68 27.28 -4.16
N ASP A 655 20.96 27.32 -4.52
CA ASP A 655 21.78 26.13 -4.82
C ASP A 655 21.87 25.17 -3.63
N GLN A 656 21.88 25.68 -2.39
CA GLN A 656 21.96 24.82 -1.19
C GLN A 656 20.67 24.03 -1.04
N ARG A 657 19.52 24.71 -1.12
CA ARG A 657 18.22 24.06 -1.00
C ARG A 657 17.98 23.04 -2.09
N LEU A 658 18.33 23.34 -3.34
CA LEU A 658 18.25 22.39 -4.44
C LEU A 658 19.13 21.18 -4.23
N THR A 659 20.34 21.37 -3.71
CA THR A 659 21.25 20.25 -3.37
C THR A 659 20.65 19.35 -2.29
N GLU A 660 20.06 19.92 -1.24
CA GLU A 660 19.38 19.17 -0.17
C GLU A 660 18.25 18.32 -0.74
N LEU A 661 17.40 18.88 -1.61
CA LEU A 661 16.27 18.19 -2.22
C LEU A 661 16.70 17.07 -3.19
N VAL A 662 17.76 17.27 -3.96
CA VAL A 662 18.35 16.23 -4.81
C VAL A 662 18.87 15.05 -3.98
N GLN A 663 19.56 15.32 -2.87
CA GLN A 663 20.07 14.29 -1.96
C GLN A 663 18.91 13.54 -1.27
N GLU A 664 17.86 14.26 -0.86
CA GLU A 664 16.66 13.68 -0.28
C GLU A 664 15.95 12.75 -1.29
N SER A 665 15.73 13.22 -2.54
CA SER A 665 15.11 12.42 -3.60
C SER A 665 15.90 11.14 -3.89
N LYS A 666 17.24 11.25 -3.97
CA LYS A 666 18.09 10.06 -4.11
C LYS A 666 17.92 9.08 -2.94
N ALA A 667 17.94 9.57 -1.70
CA ALA A 667 17.83 8.72 -0.51
C ALA A 667 16.47 7.99 -0.46
N ILE A 668 15.37 8.66 -0.86
CA ILE A 668 14.04 8.04 -0.98
C ILE A 668 14.09 6.91 -2.00
N TRP A 669 14.69 7.13 -3.16
CA TRP A 669 14.81 6.10 -4.19
C TRP A 669 15.72 4.93 -3.77
N ASP A 670 16.83 5.18 -3.07
CA ASP A 670 17.70 4.14 -2.53
C ASP A 670 16.92 3.14 -1.64
N ASN A 671 15.97 3.63 -0.87
CA ASN A 671 15.14 2.81 0.02
C ASN A 671 13.96 2.13 -0.72
N GLU A 672 13.33 2.84 -1.66
CA GLU A 672 12.11 2.39 -2.32
C GLU A 672 12.35 1.49 -3.54
N ALA A 673 13.51 1.60 -4.20
CA ALA A 673 13.74 0.93 -5.49
C ALA A 673 13.55 -0.59 -5.40
N PHE A 674 14.04 -1.24 -4.33
CA PHE A 674 13.86 -2.69 -4.17
C PHE A 674 12.39 -3.06 -3.90
N ARG A 675 11.67 -2.26 -3.13
CA ARG A 675 10.24 -2.47 -2.85
C ARG A 675 9.37 -2.31 -4.09
N ARG A 676 9.78 -1.45 -5.01
CA ARG A 676 9.12 -1.16 -6.30
C ARG A 676 9.59 -2.05 -7.45
N GLY A 677 10.31 -3.13 -7.16
CA GLY A 677 10.97 -3.97 -8.17
C GLY A 677 10.04 -4.47 -9.27
N ASN A 678 8.81 -4.90 -8.94
CA ASN A 678 7.82 -5.30 -9.94
C ASN A 678 7.40 -4.15 -10.87
N SER A 679 7.26 -2.93 -10.35
CA SER A 679 6.98 -1.74 -11.17
C SER A 679 8.16 -1.41 -12.08
N ILE A 680 9.38 -1.44 -11.55
CA ILE A 680 10.61 -1.18 -12.32
C ILE A 680 10.74 -2.14 -13.49
N VAL A 681 10.68 -3.46 -13.25
CA VAL A 681 10.85 -4.44 -14.33
C VAL A 681 9.72 -4.40 -15.36
N SER A 682 8.49 -4.17 -14.92
CA SER A 682 7.34 -4.04 -15.82
C SER A 682 7.44 -2.80 -16.70
N GLN A 683 7.79 -1.64 -16.14
CA GLN A 683 8.00 -0.41 -16.91
C GLN A 683 9.17 -0.57 -17.88
N ARG A 684 10.23 -1.26 -17.46
CA ARG A 684 11.42 -1.50 -18.30
C ARG A 684 11.10 -2.38 -19.52
N VAL A 685 10.26 -3.40 -19.36
CA VAL A 685 9.74 -4.19 -20.48
C VAL A 685 8.87 -3.33 -21.39
N MET A 686 7.92 -2.57 -20.83
CA MET A 686 7.05 -1.70 -21.63
C MET A 686 7.82 -0.59 -22.35
N ALA A 687 8.96 -0.14 -21.81
CA ALA A 687 9.84 0.82 -22.46
C ALA A 687 10.52 0.30 -23.75
N GLN A 688 10.59 -1.02 -23.93
CA GLN A 688 11.09 -1.62 -25.15
C GLN A 688 10.04 -1.62 -26.27
N VAL A 689 8.75 -1.66 -25.92
CA VAL A 689 7.66 -1.94 -26.87
C VAL A 689 6.76 -0.74 -27.18
N SER A 690 6.74 0.30 -26.34
CA SER A 690 5.92 1.49 -26.57
C SER A 690 6.59 2.79 -26.13
N ALA A 691 6.25 3.90 -26.81
CA ALA A 691 6.75 5.22 -26.45
C ALA A 691 6.22 5.67 -25.07
N VAL A 692 4.96 5.36 -24.74
CA VAL A 692 4.40 5.65 -23.42
C VAL A 692 5.08 4.83 -22.31
N GLY A 693 5.42 3.56 -22.58
CA GLY A 693 6.22 2.74 -21.66
C GLY A 693 7.57 3.37 -21.36
N LYS A 694 8.27 3.83 -22.40
CA LYS A 694 9.55 4.52 -22.23
C LYS A 694 9.42 5.86 -21.52
N PHE A 695 8.37 6.63 -21.79
CA PHE A 695 8.09 7.87 -21.04
C PHE A 695 7.95 7.59 -19.53
N ARG A 696 7.20 6.56 -19.16
CA ARG A 696 7.02 6.16 -17.76
C ARG A 696 8.31 5.62 -17.13
N ASP A 697 9.14 4.89 -17.88
CA ASP A 697 10.45 4.40 -17.43
C ASP A 697 11.43 5.56 -17.16
N ASN A 698 11.34 6.66 -17.93
CA ASN A 698 12.16 7.85 -17.69
C ASN A 698 11.88 8.46 -16.29
N GLY A 699 10.65 8.45 -15.82
CA GLY A 699 10.26 8.88 -14.46
C GLY A 699 10.38 7.79 -13.38
N ASN A 700 10.91 6.62 -13.71
CA ASN A 700 11.10 5.49 -12.79
C ASN A 700 12.60 5.15 -12.66
N LEU A 701 13.06 4.02 -13.18
CA LEU A 701 14.48 3.65 -13.14
C LEU A 701 15.37 4.70 -13.84
N GLY A 702 14.89 5.25 -14.95
CA GLY A 702 15.61 6.31 -15.67
C GLY A 702 15.84 7.56 -14.80
N TYR A 703 14.84 7.96 -14.02
CA TYR A 703 14.96 9.05 -13.05
C TYR A 703 15.96 8.69 -11.94
N TYR A 704 15.80 7.53 -11.31
CA TYR A 704 16.69 7.09 -10.23
C TYR A 704 18.16 7.07 -10.64
N GLN A 705 18.48 6.57 -11.85
CA GLN A 705 19.85 6.56 -12.36
C GLN A 705 20.41 7.98 -12.53
N LYS A 706 19.63 8.89 -13.13
CA LYS A 706 20.05 10.27 -13.38
C LYS A 706 20.14 11.10 -12.09
N ILE A 707 19.21 10.92 -11.15
CA ILE A 707 19.26 11.66 -9.88
C ILE A 707 20.44 11.17 -9.01
N SER A 708 20.77 9.87 -9.08
CA SER A 708 21.94 9.30 -8.41
C SER A 708 23.25 9.85 -9.00
N GLU A 709 23.33 9.97 -10.32
CA GLU A 709 24.46 10.60 -11.02
C GLU A 709 24.59 12.08 -10.63
N LEU A 710 23.49 12.83 -10.66
CA LEU A 710 23.47 14.24 -10.28
C LEU A 710 23.88 14.45 -8.81
N ALA A 711 23.36 13.66 -7.90
CA ALA A 711 23.67 13.73 -6.47
C ALA A 711 25.14 13.41 -6.17
N SER A 712 25.77 12.57 -7.00
CA SER A 712 27.17 12.16 -6.88
C SER A 712 28.15 13.10 -7.62
N ASN A 713 27.63 14.06 -8.40
CA ASN A 713 28.46 14.99 -9.19
C ASN A 713 28.24 16.46 -8.79
N PRO A 714 28.96 16.95 -7.76
CA PRO A 714 28.83 18.34 -7.28
C PRO A 714 29.09 19.41 -8.34
N ALA A 715 29.80 19.07 -9.43
CA ALA A 715 30.08 19.99 -10.51
C ALA A 715 28.89 20.25 -11.45
N ALA A 716 27.89 19.36 -11.47
CA ALA A 716 26.70 19.50 -12.26
C ALA A 716 25.58 20.31 -11.58
N LEU A 717 25.57 20.34 -10.25
CA LEU A 717 24.53 21.02 -9.44
C LEU A 717 24.41 22.53 -9.75
N PRO A 718 25.47 23.32 -9.96
CA PRO A 718 25.34 24.77 -10.27
C PRO A 718 24.62 25.07 -11.60
N LEU A 719 24.41 24.08 -12.47
CA LEU A 719 23.66 24.24 -13.72
C LEU A 719 22.15 23.97 -13.54
N LEU A 720 21.76 23.36 -12.42
CA LEU A 720 20.39 22.94 -12.15
C LEU A 720 19.39 24.11 -12.10
N PRO A 721 19.68 25.26 -11.45
CA PRO A 721 18.77 26.40 -11.41
C PRO A 721 18.36 26.89 -12.80
N GLU A 722 19.33 27.04 -13.71
CA GLU A 722 19.08 27.52 -15.08
C GLU A 722 18.21 26.51 -15.85
N LYS A 723 18.50 25.22 -15.72
CA LYS A 723 17.73 24.15 -16.39
C LYS A 723 16.30 24.08 -15.89
N LEU A 724 16.09 24.16 -14.59
CA LEU A 724 14.75 24.18 -13.99
C LEU A 724 13.96 25.41 -14.43
N ALA A 725 14.57 26.60 -14.42
CA ALA A 725 13.92 27.82 -14.89
C ALA A 725 13.59 27.77 -16.38
N GLU A 726 14.44 27.15 -17.22
CA GLU A 726 14.17 26.96 -18.64
C GLU A 726 12.96 26.04 -18.85
N VAL A 727 12.92 24.88 -18.19
CA VAL A 727 11.85 23.89 -18.30
C VAL A 727 10.55 24.45 -17.74
N ALA A 728 10.58 25.14 -16.60
CA ALA A 728 9.40 25.78 -16.00
C ALA A 728 8.75 26.79 -16.95
N ARG A 729 9.55 27.64 -17.62
CA ARG A 729 9.05 28.61 -18.63
C ARG A 729 8.40 27.91 -19.83
N LYS A 730 8.86 26.73 -20.22
CA LYS A 730 8.24 25.94 -21.31
C LYS A 730 6.91 25.33 -20.89
N ILE A 731 6.79 24.91 -19.62
CA ILE A 731 5.62 24.19 -19.12
C ILE A 731 4.51 25.15 -18.70
N PHE A 732 4.79 26.12 -17.83
CA PHE A 732 3.80 26.92 -17.10
C PHE A 732 3.28 28.14 -17.91
N ARG A 733 2.45 27.85 -18.92
CA ARG A 733 1.87 28.85 -19.85
C ARG A 733 0.34 28.71 -19.91
N ALA A 734 -0.37 29.78 -20.09
CA ALA A 734 -1.82 29.83 -20.15
C ALA A 734 -2.43 29.01 -21.30
N ASN A 735 -1.74 28.88 -22.43
CA ASN A 735 -2.18 28.10 -23.59
C ASN A 735 -1.69 26.64 -23.57
N ASN A 736 -0.97 26.23 -22.52
CA ASN A 736 -0.44 24.89 -22.34
C ASN A 736 -1.11 24.11 -21.21
N VAL A 737 -2.19 24.63 -20.62
CA VAL A 737 -2.84 24.06 -19.45
C VAL A 737 -4.32 23.84 -19.68
N ASP A 738 -4.81 22.69 -19.20
CA ASP A 738 -6.22 22.41 -18.95
C ASP A 738 -6.44 22.43 -17.44
N ILE A 739 -7.44 23.17 -16.94
CA ILE A 739 -7.74 23.31 -15.52
C ILE A 739 -8.91 22.40 -15.16
N MET A 740 -8.74 21.51 -14.22
CA MET A 740 -9.82 20.72 -13.63
C MET A 740 -10.32 21.39 -12.35
N PHE A 741 -11.62 21.52 -12.19
CA PHE A 741 -12.27 21.96 -10.97
C PHE A 741 -13.39 20.99 -10.57
N VAL A 742 -13.25 20.38 -9.38
CA VAL A 742 -14.29 19.54 -8.77
C VAL A 742 -14.88 20.31 -7.59
N GLY A 743 -16.18 20.51 -7.60
CA GLY A 743 -16.91 21.25 -6.57
C GLY A 743 -18.40 21.05 -6.69
N GLU A 744 -19.16 21.68 -5.80
CA GLU A 744 -20.60 21.60 -5.81
C GLU A 744 -21.24 22.48 -6.88
N GLU A 745 -22.50 22.16 -7.24
CA GLU A 745 -23.22 22.91 -8.24
C GLU A 745 -23.33 24.40 -7.83
N GLY A 746 -22.97 25.32 -8.76
CA GLY A 746 -22.96 26.76 -8.50
C GLY A 746 -21.63 27.37 -8.07
N GLU A 747 -20.60 26.56 -7.80
CA GLU A 747 -19.28 27.05 -7.38
C GLU A 747 -18.35 27.46 -8.54
N LEU A 748 -18.66 27.01 -9.77
CA LEU A 748 -17.83 27.27 -10.96
C LEU A 748 -17.57 28.75 -11.20
N GLU A 749 -18.61 29.60 -11.17
CA GLU A 749 -18.48 31.05 -11.43
C GLU A 749 -17.58 31.74 -10.41
N ALA A 750 -17.67 31.31 -9.13
CA ALA A 750 -16.80 31.84 -8.07
C ALA A 750 -15.32 31.45 -8.33
N PHE A 751 -15.07 30.19 -8.68
CA PHE A 751 -13.74 29.71 -9.02
C PHE A 751 -13.15 30.44 -10.23
N GLU A 752 -13.91 30.58 -11.33
CA GLU A 752 -13.47 31.29 -12.54
C GLU A 752 -13.10 32.74 -12.25
N ASN A 753 -13.93 33.46 -11.47
CA ASN A 753 -13.67 34.84 -11.08
C ASN A 753 -12.40 34.99 -10.22
N LEU A 754 -12.09 33.99 -9.38
CA LEU A 754 -10.88 33.97 -8.55
C LEU A 754 -9.61 33.62 -9.35
N MET A 755 -9.71 32.66 -10.29
CA MET A 755 -8.57 32.23 -11.11
C MET A 755 -8.25 33.18 -12.26
N LYS A 756 -9.23 33.88 -12.79
CA LYS A 756 -9.08 34.74 -13.96
C LYS A 756 -7.95 35.78 -13.85
N PRO A 757 -7.83 36.56 -12.75
CA PRO A 757 -6.75 37.51 -12.61
C PRO A 757 -5.35 36.89 -12.69
N PHE A 758 -5.20 35.67 -12.27
CA PHE A 758 -3.94 34.90 -12.32
C PHE A 758 -3.65 34.43 -13.74
N VAL A 759 -4.58 33.65 -14.33
CA VAL A 759 -4.42 33.08 -15.69
C VAL A 759 -4.15 34.15 -16.75
N GLU A 760 -4.77 35.37 -16.63
CA GLU A 760 -4.54 36.49 -17.53
C GLU A 760 -3.12 37.05 -17.45
N THR A 761 -2.34 36.76 -16.41
CA THR A 761 -0.93 37.14 -16.25
C THR A 761 0.05 36.09 -16.74
N TRP A 762 -0.41 34.89 -16.99
CA TRP A 762 0.48 33.81 -17.42
C TRP A 762 0.97 34.02 -18.85
N ASP A 763 2.18 33.52 -19.15
CA ASP A 763 2.75 33.58 -20.48
C ASP A 763 1.86 32.88 -21.51
N THR A 764 1.63 33.52 -22.65
CA THR A 764 0.82 33.04 -23.77
C THR A 764 1.65 32.66 -24.99
N THR A 765 2.97 32.59 -24.87
CA THR A 765 3.87 32.21 -25.95
C THR A 765 3.51 30.85 -26.48
N GLU A 766 3.27 30.68 -27.77
CA GLU A 766 3.06 29.39 -28.41
C GLU A 766 4.40 28.69 -28.62
N LEU A 767 4.51 27.45 -28.21
CA LEU A 767 5.62 26.54 -28.52
C LEU A 767 5.11 25.37 -29.35
N SER A 768 6.02 24.71 -30.07
CA SER A 768 5.68 23.51 -30.80
C SER A 768 5.33 22.38 -29.83
N ASP A 769 4.26 21.67 -30.14
CA ASP A 769 3.82 20.46 -29.42
C ASP A 769 4.44 19.17 -29.99
N ASP A 770 5.31 19.26 -30.99
CA ASP A 770 5.96 18.13 -31.64
C ASP A 770 7.46 17.99 -31.27
N VAL A 771 7.88 18.57 -30.14
CA VAL A 771 9.29 18.54 -29.68
C VAL A 771 9.64 17.20 -29.06
N LEU A 772 8.73 16.63 -28.27
CA LEU A 772 8.99 15.38 -27.57
C LEU A 772 9.09 14.20 -28.55
N GLN A 773 10.28 13.64 -28.63
CA GLN A 773 10.56 12.41 -29.38
C GLN A 773 11.12 11.39 -28.39
N ILE A 774 10.37 10.31 -28.16
CA ILE A 774 10.76 9.23 -27.23
C ILE A 774 11.43 8.10 -28.01
N THR A 775 12.65 7.75 -27.60
CA THR A 775 13.40 6.62 -28.16
C THR A 775 13.24 5.41 -27.25
N ARG A 776 12.58 4.35 -27.74
CA ARG A 776 12.38 3.09 -27.02
C ARG A 776 13.71 2.45 -26.62
N LEU A 777 13.67 1.69 -25.54
CA LEU A 777 14.82 0.87 -25.15
C LEU A 777 15.02 -0.31 -26.08
N SER A 778 16.25 -0.82 -26.10
CA SER A 778 16.59 -2.02 -26.85
C SER A 778 17.36 -2.99 -25.95
N GLY A 779 17.04 -4.27 -26.07
CA GLY A 779 17.70 -5.35 -25.34
C GLY A 779 17.10 -5.59 -23.95
N ASN A 780 17.31 -6.81 -23.47
CA ASN A 780 16.81 -7.27 -22.18
C ASN A 780 17.76 -6.87 -21.05
N ASP A 781 17.23 -6.39 -19.95
CA ASP A 781 18.00 -5.92 -18.82
C ASP A 781 17.92 -6.88 -17.61
N GLY A 782 19.09 -7.24 -17.08
CA GLY A 782 19.24 -7.86 -15.75
C GLY A 782 19.70 -6.82 -14.74
N ILE A 783 18.83 -6.41 -13.81
CA ILE A 783 19.12 -5.41 -12.77
C ILE A 783 19.58 -6.14 -11.53
N VAL A 784 20.86 -6.04 -11.20
CA VAL A 784 21.45 -6.77 -10.08
C VAL A 784 21.26 -6.04 -8.76
N THR A 785 20.91 -6.80 -7.74
CA THR A 785 20.73 -6.34 -6.36
C THR A 785 21.29 -7.35 -5.37
N ALA A 786 21.41 -6.96 -4.10
CA ALA A 786 21.73 -7.87 -3.00
C ALA A 786 20.56 -8.77 -2.57
N GLY A 787 19.37 -8.56 -3.13
CA GLY A 787 18.15 -9.29 -2.76
C GLY A 787 18.26 -10.79 -3.04
N LYS A 788 17.54 -11.59 -2.24
CA LYS A 788 17.42 -13.05 -2.45
C LYS A 788 16.33 -13.44 -3.44
N VAL A 789 15.38 -12.55 -3.61
CA VAL A 789 14.20 -12.75 -4.46
C VAL A 789 14.36 -11.97 -5.75
N GLN A 790 13.63 -12.42 -6.75
CA GLN A 790 13.59 -11.81 -8.07
C GLN A 790 12.24 -11.11 -8.29
N TYR A 791 12.26 -10.19 -9.23
CA TYR A 791 11.10 -9.64 -9.92
C TYR A 791 11.32 -9.95 -11.40
N VAL A 792 10.52 -10.85 -11.97
CA VAL A 792 10.72 -11.36 -13.33
C VAL A 792 9.58 -10.88 -14.20
N ALA A 793 9.87 -10.05 -15.20
CA ALA A 793 8.86 -9.54 -16.13
C ALA A 793 9.17 -9.96 -17.57
N GLN A 794 8.12 -10.33 -18.30
CA GLN A 794 8.12 -10.55 -19.74
C GLN A 794 6.84 -9.99 -20.35
N GLY A 795 6.91 -9.41 -21.54
CA GLY A 795 5.74 -8.83 -22.19
C GLY A 795 6.01 -8.34 -23.61
N GLY A 796 5.10 -7.53 -24.12
CA GLY A 796 5.19 -6.96 -25.45
C GLY A 796 3.96 -6.11 -25.77
N ASN A 797 3.66 -5.93 -27.07
CA ASN A 797 2.49 -5.17 -27.50
C ASN A 797 1.70 -5.93 -28.55
N PHE A 798 0.45 -6.28 -28.25
CA PHE A 798 -0.39 -7.08 -29.14
C PHE A 798 -0.94 -6.31 -30.34
N ILE A 799 -0.90 -4.96 -30.34
CA ILE A 799 -1.28 -4.16 -31.51
C ILE A 799 -0.29 -4.38 -32.66
N ASP A 800 0.98 -4.63 -32.35
CA ASP A 800 2.02 -4.96 -33.37
C ASP A 800 1.70 -6.25 -34.15
N HIS A 801 0.94 -7.14 -33.56
CA HIS A 801 0.45 -8.38 -34.15
C HIS A 801 -0.97 -8.27 -34.73
N GLY A 802 -1.54 -7.05 -34.79
CA GLY A 802 -2.83 -6.75 -35.40
C GLY A 802 -4.05 -6.98 -34.49
N PHE A 803 -3.84 -7.22 -33.19
CA PHE A 803 -4.92 -7.41 -32.22
C PHE A 803 -5.37 -6.10 -31.57
N LYS A 804 -6.53 -6.12 -30.93
CA LYS A 804 -7.11 -5.00 -30.19
C LYS A 804 -7.45 -5.45 -28.77
N HIS A 805 -7.51 -4.50 -27.85
CA HIS A 805 -8.00 -4.74 -26.50
C HIS A 805 -9.49 -5.09 -26.51
N VAL A 806 -9.88 -6.22 -25.92
CA VAL A 806 -11.25 -6.74 -25.86
C VAL A 806 -11.58 -7.27 -24.48
N GLY A 807 -12.87 -7.29 -24.12
CA GLY A 807 -13.36 -7.73 -22.80
C GLY A 807 -12.83 -9.09 -22.31
N PRO A 808 -12.74 -10.14 -23.16
CA PRO A 808 -12.16 -11.42 -22.79
C PRO A 808 -10.72 -11.34 -22.26
N MET A 809 -9.93 -10.34 -22.62
CA MET A 809 -8.56 -10.16 -22.08
C MET A 809 -8.59 -9.85 -20.57
N SER A 810 -9.55 -9.03 -20.10
CA SER A 810 -9.69 -8.79 -18.66
C SER A 810 -10.18 -10.02 -17.89
N VAL A 811 -11.01 -10.87 -18.53
CA VAL A 811 -11.40 -12.15 -17.94
C VAL A 811 -10.17 -13.08 -17.86
N LEU A 812 -9.32 -13.08 -18.89
CA LEU A 812 -8.07 -13.83 -18.88
C LEU A 812 -7.13 -13.34 -17.77
N GLU A 813 -7.02 -12.03 -17.52
CA GLU A 813 -6.24 -11.50 -16.38
C GLU A 813 -6.66 -12.13 -15.06
N THR A 814 -7.97 -12.22 -14.83
CA THR A 814 -8.54 -12.83 -13.63
C THR A 814 -8.21 -14.33 -13.57
N ILE A 815 -8.37 -15.05 -14.66
CA ILE A 815 -8.04 -16.47 -14.76
C ILE A 815 -6.54 -16.69 -14.47
N LEU A 816 -5.66 -15.96 -15.13
CA LEU A 816 -4.22 -16.12 -14.98
C LEU A 816 -3.75 -15.82 -13.56
N ARG A 817 -4.29 -14.75 -12.96
CA ARG A 817 -3.95 -14.30 -11.60
C ARG A 817 -4.26 -15.39 -10.55
N TYR A 818 -5.38 -16.11 -10.68
CA TYR A 818 -5.88 -17.01 -9.63
C TYR A 818 -5.74 -18.48 -9.97
N GLU A 819 -5.43 -18.85 -11.23
CA GLU A 819 -5.24 -20.26 -11.61
C GLU A 819 -3.78 -20.50 -12.04
N TYR A 820 -3.42 -20.09 -13.24
CA TYR A 820 -2.15 -20.48 -13.83
C TYR A 820 -0.93 -19.89 -13.10
N LEU A 821 -0.88 -18.57 -12.96
CA LEU A 821 0.27 -17.90 -12.34
C LEU A 821 0.31 -18.15 -10.84
N TRP A 822 -0.86 -18.15 -10.19
CA TRP A 822 -0.97 -18.43 -8.76
C TRP A 822 -0.43 -19.83 -8.42
N ILE A 823 -0.88 -20.84 -9.15
CA ILE A 823 -0.47 -22.23 -8.89
C ILE A 823 1.00 -22.44 -9.23
N ARG A 824 1.42 -22.04 -10.44
CA ARG A 824 2.76 -22.36 -10.96
C ARG A 824 3.87 -21.50 -10.32
N ILE A 825 3.64 -20.23 -10.09
CA ILE A 825 4.66 -19.28 -9.63
C ILE A 825 4.60 -19.09 -8.11
N ARG A 826 3.39 -18.95 -7.52
CA ARG A 826 3.26 -18.76 -6.08
C ARG A 826 3.27 -20.09 -5.34
N VAL A 827 2.28 -20.96 -5.55
CA VAL A 827 2.09 -22.17 -4.74
C VAL A 827 3.24 -23.16 -4.95
N GLN A 828 3.56 -23.48 -6.20
CA GLN A 828 4.64 -24.42 -6.54
C GLN A 828 6.02 -23.76 -6.52
N GLY A 829 6.13 -22.53 -7.06
CA GLY A 829 7.38 -21.80 -7.20
C GLY A 829 7.84 -21.07 -5.93
N GLY A 830 6.92 -20.76 -5.00
CA GLY A 830 7.23 -20.08 -3.74
C GLY A 830 7.37 -18.56 -3.86
N ALA A 831 6.91 -17.94 -4.93
CA ALA A 831 6.84 -16.49 -5.06
C ALA A 831 5.72 -15.92 -4.17
N TYR A 832 5.85 -14.64 -3.78
CA TYR A 832 4.78 -13.95 -3.04
C TYR A 832 3.55 -13.70 -3.93
N GLY A 833 3.74 -13.42 -5.21
CA GLY A 833 2.66 -13.23 -6.16
C GLY A 833 3.12 -13.19 -7.61
N ALA A 834 2.15 -13.27 -8.51
CA ALA A 834 2.34 -13.06 -9.94
C ALA A 834 1.08 -12.48 -10.56
N PHE A 835 1.23 -11.71 -11.62
CA PHE A 835 0.12 -11.07 -12.30
C PHE A 835 0.37 -10.94 -13.80
N ALA A 836 -0.72 -10.75 -14.53
CA ALA A 836 -0.74 -10.38 -15.93
C ALA A 836 -1.65 -9.17 -16.11
N ASN A 837 -1.28 -8.25 -17.00
CA ASN A 837 -2.12 -7.09 -17.36
C ASN A 837 -2.12 -6.90 -18.86
N PHE A 838 -3.30 -6.55 -19.39
CA PHE A 838 -3.53 -6.19 -20.79
C PHE A 838 -4.09 -4.76 -20.83
N TYR A 839 -3.38 -3.85 -21.47
CA TYR A 839 -3.73 -2.44 -21.51
C TYR A 839 -4.40 -2.04 -22.83
N ASP A 840 -5.21 -0.98 -22.80
CA ASP A 840 -5.90 -0.44 -23.97
C ASP A 840 -4.96 0.15 -25.04
N ASP A 841 -3.72 0.48 -24.68
CA ASP A 841 -2.63 0.87 -25.58
C ASP A 841 -1.89 -0.33 -26.23
N GLY A 842 -2.35 -1.54 -25.98
CA GLY A 842 -1.81 -2.78 -26.53
C GLY A 842 -0.69 -3.41 -25.73
N ASN A 843 -0.19 -2.75 -24.70
CA ASN A 843 0.84 -3.32 -23.83
C ASN A 843 0.29 -4.54 -23.08
N MET A 844 1.08 -5.61 -23.05
CA MET A 844 0.81 -6.82 -22.28
C MET A 844 2.03 -7.14 -21.44
N ILE A 845 1.84 -7.41 -20.15
CA ILE A 845 2.91 -7.70 -19.21
C ILE A 845 2.57 -8.85 -18.28
N PHE A 846 3.51 -9.78 -18.09
CA PHE A 846 3.53 -10.77 -17.03
C PHE A 846 4.64 -10.41 -16.06
N CYS A 847 4.39 -10.49 -14.76
CA CYS A 847 5.39 -10.17 -13.75
C CYS A 847 5.20 -11.04 -12.51
N SER A 848 6.33 -11.54 -11.95
CA SER A 848 6.37 -12.15 -10.63
C SER A 848 6.87 -11.15 -9.58
N TYR A 849 6.47 -11.36 -8.34
CA TYR A 849 6.77 -10.49 -7.22
C TYR A 849 7.39 -11.28 -6.08
N ARG A 850 8.60 -10.87 -5.65
CA ARG A 850 9.40 -11.57 -4.63
C ARG A 850 9.52 -13.06 -4.91
N ASP A 851 10.02 -13.38 -6.09
CA ASP A 851 10.10 -14.72 -6.65
C ASP A 851 11.47 -15.35 -6.32
N PRO A 852 11.54 -16.52 -5.70
CA PRO A 852 12.81 -17.21 -5.53
C PRO A 852 13.41 -17.71 -6.83
N ASN A 853 12.63 -17.81 -7.92
CA ASN A 853 13.02 -18.37 -9.21
C ASN A 853 13.23 -17.26 -10.28
N LEU A 854 13.92 -17.61 -11.37
CA LEU A 854 14.10 -16.74 -12.53
C LEU A 854 13.79 -17.49 -13.83
N LEU A 855 14.59 -18.48 -14.16
CA LEU A 855 14.45 -19.21 -15.42
C LEU A 855 13.19 -20.07 -15.42
N GLU A 856 12.88 -20.70 -14.33
CA GLU A 856 11.68 -21.50 -14.13
C GLU A 856 10.41 -20.64 -14.33
N THR A 857 10.44 -19.40 -13.84
CA THR A 857 9.33 -18.45 -14.03
C THR A 857 9.18 -18.02 -15.49
N LEU A 858 10.27 -17.79 -16.20
CA LEU A 858 10.25 -17.52 -17.65
C LEU A 858 9.71 -18.72 -18.44
N ASP A 859 10.03 -19.95 -18.03
CA ASP A 859 9.47 -21.16 -18.64
C ASP A 859 7.96 -21.25 -18.41
N VAL A 860 7.45 -20.88 -17.23
CA VAL A 860 6.02 -20.80 -16.96
C VAL A 860 5.34 -19.81 -17.91
N TYR A 861 5.91 -18.62 -18.16
CA TYR A 861 5.34 -17.69 -19.15
C TYR A 861 5.33 -18.27 -20.56
N LYS A 862 6.39 -18.94 -20.95
CA LYS A 862 6.52 -19.58 -22.27
C LYS A 862 5.52 -20.70 -22.51
N GLU A 863 5.14 -21.43 -21.48
CA GLU A 863 4.16 -22.54 -21.56
C GLU A 863 2.71 -22.04 -21.63
N LEU A 864 2.45 -20.78 -21.29
CA LEU A 864 1.10 -20.21 -21.23
C LEU A 864 0.25 -20.37 -22.49
N PRO A 865 0.75 -20.14 -23.73
CA PRO A 865 -0.06 -20.34 -24.93
C PRO A 865 -0.59 -21.77 -25.08
N GLN A 866 0.20 -22.78 -24.71
CA GLN A 866 -0.24 -24.15 -24.74
C GLN A 866 -1.29 -24.44 -23.66
N TYR A 867 -1.10 -23.93 -22.45
CA TYR A 867 -2.11 -23.98 -21.40
C TYR A 867 -3.46 -23.41 -21.86
N LEU A 868 -3.46 -22.25 -22.54
CA LEU A 868 -4.68 -21.64 -23.07
C LEU A 868 -5.36 -22.48 -24.16
N ARG A 869 -4.59 -23.16 -25.02
CA ARG A 869 -5.16 -24.07 -26.05
C ARG A 869 -5.80 -25.31 -25.46
N ASP A 870 -5.26 -25.79 -24.34
CA ASP A 870 -5.75 -26.98 -23.64
C ASP A 870 -6.81 -26.62 -22.58
N PHE A 871 -7.11 -25.31 -22.44
CA PHE A 871 -7.96 -24.80 -21.39
C PHE A 871 -9.44 -25.17 -21.60
N THR A 872 -10.03 -25.72 -20.55
CA THR A 872 -11.45 -26.06 -20.53
C THR A 872 -12.08 -25.56 -19.24
N LEU A 873 -13.24 -24.95 -19.34
CA LEU A 873 -14.02 -24.46 -18.21
C LEU A 873 -15.46 -24.93 -18.29
N THR A 874 -16.05 -25.18 -17.14
CA THR A 874 -17.49 -25.32 -16.97
C THR A 874 -18.17 -23.95 -17.02
N ASP A 875 -19.50 -23.92 -17.30
CA ASP A 875 -20.28 -22.67 -17.24
C ASP A 875 -20.22 -22.00 -15.87
N ARG A 876 -20.10 -22.77 -14.79
CA ARG A 876 -19.97 -22.26 -13.43
C ARG A 876 -18.65 -21.54 -13.23
N GLU A 877 -17.55 -22.12 -13.67
CA GLU A 877 -16.22 -21.51 -13.55
C GLU A 877 -16.12 -20.26 -14.39
N MET A 878 -16.63 -20.29 -15.63
CA MET A 878 -16.64 -19.11 -16.49
C MET A 878 -17.43 -17.97 -15.86
N ARG A 879 -18.62 -18.25 -15.29
CA ARG A 879 -19.42 -17.27 -14.57
C ARG A 879 -18.67 -16.66 -13.40
N LYS A 880 -17.95 -17.48 -12.64
CA LYS A 880 -17.11 -17.04 -11.52
C LYS A 880 -16.08 -15.99 -11.96
N TYR A 881 -15.30 -16.28 -13.00
CA TYR A 881 -14.28 -15.33 -13.49
C TYR A 881 -14.88 -14.06 -14.07
N ILE A 882 -16.01 -14.14 -14.75
CA ILE A 882 -16.72 -12.95 -15.24
C ILE A 882 -17.13 -12.05 -14.07
N ILE A 883 -17.68 -12.61 -12.98
CA ILE A 883 -18.09 -11.84 -11.80
C ILE A 883 -16.87 -11.16 -11.14
N GLY A 884 -15.79 -11.90 -10.90
CA GLY A 884 -14.57 -11.33 -10.33
C GLY A 884 -13.94 -10.25 -11.20
N THR A 885 -13.99 -10.41 -12.52
CA THR A 885 -13.55 -9.38 -13.47
C THR A 885 -14.42 -8.12 -13.37
N MET A 886 -15.74 -8.27 -13.28
CA MET A 886 -16.65 -7.13 -13.13
C MET A 886 -16.42 -6.38 -11.82
N SER A 887 -16.06 -7.08 -10.74
CA SER A 887 -15.66 -6.46 -9.47
C SER A 887 -14.47 -5.51 -9.66
N SER A 888 -13.43 -5.94 -10.36
CA SER A 888 -12.23 -5.11 -10.59
C SER A 888 -12.51 -3.87 -11.46
N LEU A 889 -13.57 -3.91 -12.28
CA LEU A 889 -14.01 -2.78 -13.10
C LEU A 889 -14.92 -1.79 -12.34
N ASP A 890 -15.46 -2.17 -11.16
CA ASP A 890 -16.44 -1.41 -10.37
C ASP A 890 -15.83 -0.79 -9.10
N LEU A 891 -14.59 -0.33 -9.15
CA LEU A 891 -13.95 0.31 -8.01
C LEU A 891 -14.78 1.49 -7.48
N PRO A 892 -14.90 1.64 -6.15
CA PRO A 892 -15.57 2.79 -5.53
C PRO A 892 -14.93 4.12 -5.96
N MET A 893 -15.74 5.13 -6.19
CA MET A 893 -15.28 6.43 -6.67
C MET A 893 -15.54 7.51 -5.63
N THR A 894 -14.48 7.97 -4.97
CA THR A 894 -14.56 9.11 -4.04
C THR A 894 -14.71 10.43 -4.82
N PRO A 895 -15.17 11.52 -4.19
CA PRO A 895 -15.20 12.84 -4.82
C PRO A 895 -13.85 13.26 -5.43
N ALA A 896 -12.74 12.97 -4.74
CA ALA A 896 -11.38 13.26 -5.20
C ALA A 896 -11.00 12.51 -6.50
N LEU A 897 -11.54 11.32 -6.74
CA LEU A 897 -11.24 10.49 -7.92
C LEU A 897 -12.10 10.87 -9.16
N ARG A 898 -13.23 11.58 -8.99
CA ARG A 898 -14.12 11.92 -10.11
C ARG A 898 -13.45 12.84 -11.13
N GLY A 899 -12.75 13.85 -10.66
CA GLY A 899 -12.02 14.78 -11.53
C GLY A 899 -10.95 14.10 -12.37
N PRO A 900 -9.98 13.40 -11.77
CA PRO A 900 -8.98 12.61 -12.49
C PRO A 900 -9.58 11.63 -13.50
N ARG A 901 -10.69 10.96 -13.16
CA ARG A 901 -11.39 10.06 -14.08
C ARG A 901 -11.94 10.79 -15.30
N ALA A 902 -12.58 11.94 -15.09
CA ALA A 902 -13.12 12.77 -16.18
C ALA A 902 -11.99 13.27 -17.10
N MET A 903 -10.88 13.69 -16.51
CA MET A 903 -9.69 14.15 -17.27
C MET A 903 -9.01 12.99 -18.01
N GLY A 904 -8.95 11.80 -17.41
CA GLY A 904 -8.46 10.59 -18.06
C GLY A 904 -9.24 10.26 -19.33
N MET A 905 -10.57 10.30 -19.27
CA MET A 905 -11.43 10.10 -20.44
C MET A 905 -11.25 11.21 -21.49
N TYR A 906 -11.10 12.46 -21.06
CA TYR A 906 -10.86 13.58 -21.96
C TYR A 906 -9.54 13.44 -22.74
N PHE A 907 -8.44 13.20 -22.05
CA PHE A 907 -7.14 13.06 -22.68
C PHE A 907 -6.96 11.78 -23.49
N SER A 908 -7.54 10.66 -23.06
CA SER A 908 -7.50 9.40 -23.85
C SER A 908 -8.40 9.46 -25.09
N GLY A 909 -9.43 10.30 -25.07
CA GLY A 909 -10.49 10.32 -26.11
C GLY A 909 -11.43 9.14 -26.04
N ALA A 910 -11.41 8.36 -24.94
CA ALA A 910 -12.30 7.22 -24.71
C ALA A 910 -13.76 7.69 -24.55
N LYS A 911 -14.70 6.96 -25.14
CA LYS A 911 -16.13 7.23 -25.03
C LYS A 911 -16.76 6.31 -23.99
N LEU A 912 -17.80 6.82 -23.33
CA LEU A 912 -18.55 6.03 -22.35
C LEU A 912 -19.18 4.78 -23.01
N GLU A 913 -19.69 4.93 -24.21
CA GLU A 913 -20.30 3.84 -24.98
C GLU A 913 -19.31 2.70 -25.24
N ASP A 914 -18.06 3.01 -25.56
CA ASP A 914 -17.01 2.01 -25.81
C ASP A 914 -16.67 1.25 -24.51
N LYS A 915 -16.64 1.93 -23.37
CA LYS A 915 -16.42 1.29 -22.06
C LYS A 915 -17.62 0.42 -21.64
N VAL A 916 -18.85 0.85 -21.94
CA VAL A 916 -20.06 0.02 -21.71
C VAL A 916 -20.05 -1.21 -22.62
N GLU A 917 -19.65 -1.06 -23.88
CA GLU A 917 -19.54 -2.19 -24.82
C GLU A 917 -18.45 -3.19 -24.37
N PHE A 918 -17.33 -2.69 -23.89
CA PHE A 918 -16.27 -3.53 -23.31
C PHE A 918 -16.80 -4.37 -22.12
N ARG A 919 -17.57 -3.78 -21.20
CA ARG A 919 -18.19 -4.50 -20.09
C ARG A 919 -19.18 -5.57 -20.58
N LYS A 920 -19.95 -5.27 -21.61
CA LYS A 920 -20.84 -6.28 -22.22
C LYS A 920 -20.06 -7.45 -22.81
N GLN A 921 -18.89 -7.19 -23.42
CA GLN A 921 -17.99 -8.25 -23.89
C GLN A 921 -17.47 -9.10 -22.73
N VAL A 922 -17.11 -8.48 -21.58
CA VAL A 922 -16.73 -9.21 -20.36
C VAL A 922 -17.86 -10.13 -19.91
N ILE A 923 -19.08 -9.60 -19.78
CA ILE A 923 -20.27 -10.38 -19.31
C ILE A 923 -20.63 -11.50 -20.30
N ALA A 924 -20.43 -11.29 -21.60
CA ALA A 924 -20.74 -12.25 -22.64
C ALA A 924 -19.61 -13.25 -22.98
N CYS A 925 -18.46 -13.14 -22.27
CA CYS A 925 -17.28 -13.95 -22.54
C CYS A 925 -17.54 -15.44 -22.36
N LYS A 926 -16.99 -16.25 -23.26
CA LYS A 926 -17.13 -17.71 -23.29
C LYS A 926 -15.77 -18.39 -23.22
N PRO A 927 -15.71 -19.69 -22.87
CA PRO A 927 -14.45 -20.44 -22.84
C PRO A 927 -13.69 -20.38 -24.18
N GLU A 928 -14.40 -20.42 -25.32
CA GLU A 928 -13.77 -20.33 -26.64
C GLU A 928 -13.06 -18.99 -26.89
N ASP A 929 -13.58 -17.90 -26.31
CA ASP A 929 -12.94 -16.58 -26.42
C ASP A 929 -11.62 -16.56 -25.65
N ILE A 930 -11.53 -17.26 -24.51
CA ILE A 930 -10.27 -17.39 -23.74
C ILE A 930 -9.25 -18.25 -24.50
N VAL A 931 -9.68 -19.39 -25.05
CA VAL A 931 -8.80 -20.26 -25.87
C VAL A 931 -8.23 -19.48 -27.06
N ALA A 932 -9.03 -18.66 -27.74
CA ALA A 932 -8.59 -17.83 -28.86
C ALA A 932 -7.50 -16.80 -28.49
N LEU A 933 -7.40 -16.40 -27.21
CA LEU A 933 -6.35 -15.49 -26.75
C LEU A 933 -4.95 -16.12 -26.76
N ALA A 934 -4.83 -17.43 -26.89
CA ALA A 934 -3.54 -18.07 -27.14
C ALA A 934 -2.83 -17.47 -28.38
N ASP A 935 -3.62 -17.16 -29.42
CA ASP A 935 -3.08 -16.57 -30.66
C ASP A 935 -2.65 -15.10 -30.50
N VAL A 936 -3.11 -14.43 -29.42
CA VAL A 936 -2.65 -13.09 -29.03
C VAL A 936 -1.38 -13.18 -28.18
N VAL A 937 -1.37 -14.08 -27.19
CA VAL A 937 -0.30 -14.19 -26.21
C VAL A 937 0.98 -14.77 -26.81
N GLU A 938 0.87 -15.80 -27.64
CA GLU A 938 2.04 -16.51 -28.20
C GLU A 938 2.97 -15.61 -29.01
N PRO A 939 2.51 -14.83 -30.02
CA PRO A 939 3.43 -13.99 -30.78
C PRO A 939 4.07 -12.91 -29.91
N VAL A 940 3.34 -12.34 -28.95
CA VAL A 940 3.88 -11.32 -28.04
C VAL A 940 4.97 -11.88 -27.12
N LEU A 941 4.80 -13.08 -26.58
CA LEU A 941 5.84 -13.72 -25.76
C LEU A 941 7.06 -14.13 -26.62
N ASN A 942 6.86 -14.49 -27.88
CA ASN A 942 7.95 -14.84 -28.80
C ASN A 942 8.81 -13.62 -29.20
N ASP A 943 8.33 -12.39 -29.05
CA ASP A 943 9.15 -11.18 -29.20
C ASP A 943 10.25 -11.08 -28.14
N ASN A 944 10.11 -11.81 -27.02
CA ASN A 944 11.12 -12.04 -25.99
C ASN A 944 11.63 -10.77 -25.31
N HIS A 945 10.75 -9.83 -25.00
CA HIS A 945 11.08 -8.65 -24.21
C HIS A 945 11.04 -8.99 -22.71
N ILE A 946 12.19 -8.96 -22.03
CA ILE A 946 12.38 -9.42 -20.66
C ILE A 946 13.11 -8.34 -19.85
N CYS A 947 12.72 -8.20 -18.59
CA CYS A 947 13.52 -7.54 -17.58
C CYS A 947 13.40 -8.29 -16.26
N THR A 948 14.52 -8.44 -15.55
CA THR A 948 14.53 -9.04 -14.21
C THR A 948 15.34 -8.16 -13.28
N MET A 949 14.86 -7.98 -12.06
CA MET A 949 15.60 -7.35 -10.97
C MET A 949 15.73 -8.35 -9.80
N GLY A 950 16.94 -8.54 -9.28
CA GLY A 950 17.12 -9.44 -8.14
C GLY A 950 18.56 -9.89 -7.92
N ASN A 951 18.69 -11.13 -7.45
CA ASN A 951 19.96 -11.71 -7.03
C ASN A 951 21.01 -11.69 -8.13
N GLU A 952 22.15 -11.08 -7.87
CA GLU A 952 23.25 -10.90 -8.79
C GLU A 952 23.72 -12.22 -9.42
N GLN A 953 23.88 -13.28 -8.60
CA GLN A 953 24.37 -14.57 -9.10
C GLN A 953 23.36 -15.24 -10.05
N LYS A 954 22.08 -15.23 -9.70
CA LYS A 954 21.02 -15.79 -10.57
C LYS A 954 20.93 -15.08 -11.92
N ILE A 955 21.03 -13.74 -11.92
CA ILE A 955 21.01 -12.93 -13.14
C ILE A 955 22.25 -13.26 -14.00
N LYS A 956 23.43 -13.36 -13.39
CA LYS A 956 24.66 -13.76 -14.09
C LYS A 956 24.57 -15.18 -14.64
N ASP A 957 24.01 -16.12 -13.89
CA ASP A 957 23.86 -17.53 -14.29
C ASP A 957 22.82 -17.70 -15.42
N ALA A 958 21.80 -16.82 -15.49
CA ALA A 958 20.86 -16.77 -16.60
C ALA A 958 21.50 -16.40 -17.95
N GLY A 959 22.68 -15.80 -17.94
CA GLY A 959 23.57 -15.63 -19.07
C GLY A 959 22.94 -14.89 -20.24
N LYS A 960 22.62 -15.61 -21.32
CA LYS A 960 22.14 -15.01 -22.60
C LYS A 960 20.69 -14.47 -22.56
N VAL A 961 19.99 -14.57 -21.45
CA VAL A 961 18.65 -13.97 -21.32
C VAL A 961 18.73 -12.45 -21.36
N PHE A 962 19.81 -11.89 -20.83
CA PHE A 962 20.00 -10.45 -20.71
C PHE A 962 21.09 -9.94 -21.66
N ASP A 963 20.79 -8.87 -22.38
CA ASP A 963 21.75 -8.14 -23.21
C ASP A 963 22.59 -7.19 -22.35
N ASN A 964 22.00 -6.64 -21.28
CA ASN A 964 22.64 -5.71 -20.38
C ASN A 964 22.52 -6.19 -18.93
N ILE A 965 23.59 -6.01 -18.16
CA ILE A 965 23.58 -6.17 -16.71
C ILE A 965 23.74 -4.78 -16.10
N VAL A 966 22.74 -4.36 -15.33
CA VAL A 966 22.63 -3.02 -14.78
C VAL A 966 22.69 -3.10 -13.25
N SER A 967 23.51 -2.28 -12.60
CA SER A 967 23.46 -2.11 -11.15
C SER A 967 22.29 -1.20 -10.79
N LEU A 968 21.61 -1.48 -9.69
CA LEU A 968 20.52 -0.64 -9.23
C LEU A 968 21.02 0.70 -8.66
N GLY A 969 22.23 0.73 -8.04
CA GLY A 969 22.79 1.94 -7.43
C GLY A 969 24.30 1.88 -7.29
#